data_e8012e44f471906dfc0e1564da2c05c8
#
_entry.id   e8012e44f471906dfc0e1564da2c05c8
#
_cell.length_a   1.000
_cell.length_b   1.000
_cell.length_c   1.000
_cell.angle_alpha   90.00
_cell.angle_beta   90.00
_cell.angle_gamma   90.00
#
_symmetry.space_group_name_H-M   'P 1'
#
loop_
_entity.id
_entity.type
_entity.pdbx_description
1 polymer ?
#
loop_
_entity_poly.entity_id
_entity_poly.type
_entity_poly.pdbx_seq_one_letter_code
_entity_poly.pdbx_strand_id
1 'polypeptide(L)'
;MDSMMTRRGFLAAGASCAALAAIGTSTGCSSSQTEPLSSDASVTYTKATLCAGCANKCGIEAWVRGGKLWRFMGAEGHPHSGGYMCGRGQGLPSLTTSEDRVTEPMKADGKGGFAKVSWDDALADIASHITGAGSKVALFQDGRATDAWYAKRFMASVGSPNYYDDSALTNANIDAAYKALLGTTPVFDTANAEYIVLLDASGDETVRPVEVKEFQKVRENGGYVMAVDPRNAGADMLADEWVAVRPGYELAFLLGIMGDIVKKGDFDASFVEQYGEGFEEFHAAMLQYSPEWAAEKCGVSLDTIYSAERGLVKAAPHCHVDVRPGALLGCGYATSLETVRCAVLLNAMLGAVNQTGGMFLAKVPSVDESVFESAPFTKVSASGDGIAKAGELGNASCQDALDAAAKGAADVALFVECDPAADWADSAKVEENLSGIGFKVVIDSVLTETAQKADYVLPAATYLEVESVVAPVAAEWSVAEKRNQAVAPAGEARAVYQIFTDLAKACGKGDDFAFGLDDVNNAFCKAYGITLDGLNDTACCAIPGASVLAGDAPAIGTDSGKIPFASDAFEKAGLARTPQYADPTVAPNDHMPRLITGAQSMQTRTYTADADKIAALAKDSGAERAWLNPQTATNFGIADGDEAELSTSTGKIRVKVRVTSLINPEAVYVPPHYGIESKEMAQAAGYGASVWDIVPRASDAATGAGMVCEVPVEIRKVGA
;
A
#
# COMPACT_ATOMS: atom_id res chain seq x y z
N MET A 1 19.72 27.36 14.82
CA MET A 1 19.00 27.63 16.09
C MET A 1 17.82 26.68 16.09
N ASP A 2 18.05 25.60 16.79
CA ASP A 2 17.23 24.39 16.72
C ASP A 2 16.04 24.51 17.65
N SER A 3 14.85 24.66 17.09
CA SER A 3 13.63 24.26 17.78
C SER A 3 12.96 23.14 16.98
N MET A 4 13.60 21.97 16.95
CA MET A 4 12.88 20.75 16.66
C MET A 4 11.78 20.63 17.72
N MET A 5 10.52 20.64 17.29
CA MET A 5 9.42 20.27 18.17
C MET A 5 9.69 18.86 18.65
N THR A 6 10.01 18.70 19.91
CA THR A 6 10.20 17.37 20.50
C THR A 6 8.85 16.65 20.55
N ARG A 7 8.85 15.31 20.59
CA ARG A 7 7.64 14.48 20.81
C ARG A 7 6.76 15.03 21.94
N ARG A 8 7.37 15.55 23.01
CA ARG A 8 6.66 16.25 24.11
C ARG A 8 6.04 17.58 23.69
N GLY A 9 6.68 18.33 22.80
CA GLY A 9 6.14 19.59 22.28
C GLY A 9 4.92 19.39 21.40
N PHE A 10 4.91 18.32 20.59
CA PHE A 10 3.76 17.94 19.76
C PHE A 10 2.56 17.48 20.62
N LEU A 11 2.80 16.64 21.62
CA LEU A 11 1.77 16.22 22.58
C LEU A 11 1.24 17.40 23.42
N ALA A 12 2.10 18.36 23.76
CA ALA A 12 1.68 19.59 24.45
C ALA A 12 0.85 20.51 23.54
N ALA A 13 1.15 20.58 22.23
CA ALA A 13 0.35 21.33 21.27
C ALA A 13 -1.04 20.66 21.05
N GLY A 14 -1.08 19.32 20.99
CA GLY A 14 -2.34 18.57 20.96
C GLY A 14 -3.19 18.75 22.22
N ALA A 15 -2.55 18.79 23.40
CA ALA A 15 -3.22 19.07 24.66
C ALA A 15 -3.73 20.53 24.75
N SER A 16 -3.05 21.48 24.09
CA SER A 16 -3.48 22.88 24.02
C SER A 16 -4.72 23.06 23.14
N CYS A 17 -4.87 22.28 22.09
CA CYS A 17 -6.12 22.26 21.28
C CYS A 17 -7.31 21.69 22.08
N ALA A 18 -7.08 20.68 22.92
CA ALA A 18 -8.12 20.12 23.80
C ALA A 18 -8.48 21.10 24.95
N ALA A 19 -7.53 21.88 25.45
CA ALA A 19 -7.77 22.90 26.52
C ALA A 19 -8.51 24.15 26.02
N LEU A 20 -8.36 24.51 24.71
CA LEU A 20 -9.11 25.60 24.09
C LEU A 20 -10.58 25.24 23.84
N ALA A 21 -10.90 23.98 23.64
CA ALA A 21 -12.27 23.51 23.51
C ALA A 21 -13.08 23.58 24.83
N ALA A 22 -12.43 23.70 25.99
CA ALA A 22 -13.09 23.75 27.29
C ALA A 22 -13.47 25.18 27.76
N ILE A 23 -13.12 26.25 27.04
CA ILE A 23 -13.38 27.64 27.43
C ILE A 23 -14.40 28.38 26.55
N GLY A 24 -14.96 27.73 25.54
CA GLY A 24 -15.82 28.37 24.55
C GLY A 24 -17.31 28.00 24.65
N THR A 25 -18.00 28.30 25.77
CA THR A 25 -19.47 28.43 25.77
C THR A 25 -19.86 29.88 25.63
N SER A 26 -19.96 30.38 24.42
CA SER A 26 -20.88 31.47 24.08
C SER A 26 -21.07 31.62 22.56
N THR A 27 -22.27 31.25 22.11
CA THR A 27 -23.03 31.85 21.03
C THR A 27 -22.29 32.35 19.77
N GLY A 28 -22.42 31.65 18.68
CA GLY A 28 -22.17 32.17 17.36
C GLY A 28 -22.00 31.04 16.33
N CYS A 29 -23.10 30.64 15.67
CA CYS A 29 -22.99 29.93 14.39
C CYS A 29 -22.24 30.82 13.40
N SER A 30 -20.95 30.64 13.23
CA SER A 30 -20.25 31.03 12.03
C SER A 30 -19.94 29.75 11.26
N SER A 31 -20.66 29.53 10.16
CA SER A 31 -20.24 28.61 9.13
C SER A 31 -18.79 28.92 8.80
N SER A 32 -17.87 28.00 9.06
CA SER A 32 -16.51 28.07 8.54
C SER A 32 -16.61 27.93 7.00
N GLN A 33 -16.80 29.06 6.34
CA GLN A 33 -16.60 29.12 4.89
C GLN A 33 -15.08 28.92 4.73
N THR A 34 -14.67 27.78 4.17
CA THR A 34 -13.35 27.65 3.56
C THR A 34 -13.16 28.86 2.65
N GLU A 35 -12.20 29.74 2.98
CA GLU A 35 -11.95 30.90 2.12
C GLU A 35 -11.72 30.41 0.69
N PRO A 36 -12.42 30.97 -0.31
CA PRO A 36 -12.27 30.52 -1.68
C PRO A 36 -10.82 30.69 -2.11
N LEU A 37 -10.26 29.67 -2.74
CA LEU A 37 -8.89 29.67 -3.26
C LEU A 37 -8.71 30.90 -4.18
N SER A 38 -7.78 31.79 -3.83
CA SER A 38 -7.59 33.03 -4.55
C SER A 38 -6.85 32.80 -5.87
N SER A 39 -7.44 33.23 -6.98
CA SER A 39 -6.76 33.32 -8.27
C SER A 39 -6.02 34.67 -8.47
N ASP A 40 -6.10 35.59 -7.52
CA ASP A 40 -5.40 36.87 -7.59
C ASP A 40 -3.89 36.64 -7.54
N ALA A 41 -3.18 37.09 -8.58
CA ALA A 41 -1.73 36.91 -8.74
C ALA A 41 -0.92 37.59 -7.60
N SER A 42 -1.49 38.54 -6.88
CA SER A 42 -0.85 39.20 -5.74
C SER A 42 -0.95 38.40 -4.44
N VAL A 43 -1.91 37.46 -4.34
CA VAL A 43 -2.16 36.69 -3.12
C VAL A 43 -1.24 35.45 -3.08
N THR A 44 -0.54 35.30 -1.98
CA THR A 44 0.26 34.11 -1.67
C THR A 44 -0.23 33.53 -0.34
N TYR A 45 -0.52 32.24 -0.33
CA TYR A 45 -0.90 31.51 0.89
C TYR A 45 -0.20 30.16 0.97
N THR A 46 -0.18 29.57 2.15
CA THR A 46 0.36 28.24 2.40
C THR A 46 -0.78 27.32 2.85
N LYS A 47 -0.79 26.10 2.33
CA LYS A 47 -1.70 25.04 2.78
C LYS A 47 -0.90 23.83 3.21
N ALA A 48 -1.21 23.30 4.39
CA ALA A 48 -0.77 21.98 4.80
C ALA A 48 -1.65 20.93 4.10
N THR A 49 -1.04 19.93 3.49
CA THR A 49 -1.74 18.84 2.80
C THR A 49 -0.89 17.57 2.81
N LEU A 50 -1.32 16.53 2.11
CA LEU A 50 -0.66 15.23 2.08
C LEU A 50 -0.24 14.84 0.67
N CYS A 51 0.92 14.20 0.56
CA CYS A 51 1.39 13.56 -0.67
C CYS A 51 0.48 12.36 -1.03
N ALA A 52 0.29 12.09 -2.32
CA ALA A 52 -0.45 10.95 -2.83
C ALA A 52 0.44 9.93 -3.57
N GLY A 53 1.76 10.10 -3.57
CA GLY A 53 2.67 9.27 -4.35
C GLY A 53 2.79 7.81 -3.87
N CYS A 54 2.44 7.52 -2.62
CA CYS A 54 2.43 6.17 -2.04
C CYS A 54 1.63 6.15 -0.73
N ALA A 55 1.54 4.97 -0.10
CA ALA A 55 0.83 4.77 1.16
C ALA A 55 1.40 5.58 2.34
N ASN A 56 2.63 6.09 2.26
CA ASN A 56 3.26 6.86 3.33
C ASN A 56 2.65 8.26 3.55
N LYS A 57 1.87 8.81 2.61
CA LYS A 57 1.11 10.06 2.74
C LYS A 57 1.88 11.19 3.46
N CYS A 58 3.14 11.43 3.05
CA CYS A 58 3.99 12.45 3.69
C CYS A 58 3.32 13.82 3.72
N GLY A 59 3.43 14.53 4.85
CA GLY A 59 2.92 15.88 5.00
C GLY A 59 3.65 16.89 4.11
N ILE A 60 2.91 17.78 3.48
CA ILE A 60 3.40 18.82 2.56
C ILE A 60 2.93 20.18 3.04
N GLU A 61 3.80 21.18 2.96
CA GLU A 61 3.43 22.57 2.90
C GLU A 61 3.43 23.03 1.43
N ALA A 62 2.24 23.32 0.91
CA ALA A 62 2.04 23.80 -0.46
C ALA A 62 1.92 25.34 -0.44
N TRP A 63 2.81 26.02 -1.14
CA TRP A 63 2.83 27.47 -1.28
C TRP A 63 2.22 27.85 -2.63
N VAL A 64 1.14 28.60 -2.59
CA VAL A 64 0.34 28.95 -3.77
C VAL A 64 0.42 30.45 -4.01
N ARG A 65 0.65 30.83 -5.26
CA ARG A 65 0.65 32.23 -5.72
C ARG A 65 -0.23 32.35 -6.95
N GLY A 66 -1.22 33.24 -6.88
CA GLY A 66 -2.15 33.46 -8.01
C GLY A 66 -2.88 32.18 -8.41
N GLY A 67 -3.30 31.36 -7.44
CA GLY A 67 -4.00 30.10 -7.68
C GLY A 67 -3.12 28.95 -8.23
N LYS A 68 -1.83 29.17 -8.40
CA LYS A 68 -0.89 28.13 -8.90
C LYS A 68 0.09 27.72 -7.84
N LEU A 69 0.42 26.44 -7.80
CA LEU A 69 1.49 25.94 -6.94
C LEU A 69 2.80 26.62 -7.33
N TRP A 70 3.40 27.34 -6.38
CA TRP A 70 4.67 28.04 -6.59
C TRP A 70 5.85 27.29 -5.96
N ARG A 71 5.64 26.73 -4.78
CA ARG A 71 6.64 25.96 -4.01
C ARG A 71 5.92 24.93 -3.15
N PHE A 72 6.59 23.84 -2.86
CA PHE A 72 6.15 22.90 -1.83
C PHE A 72 7.37 22.30 -1.14
N MET A 73 7.15 21.87 0.09
CA MET A 73 8.16 21.29 0.98
C MET A 73 7.51 20.22 1.84
N GLY A 74 8.31 19.34 2.42
CA GLY A 74 7.83 18.49 3.51
C GLY A 74 7.43 19.36 4.73
N ALA A 75 6.32 19.02 5.37
CA ALA A 75 5.83 19.71 6.56
C ALA A 75 6.63 19.26 7.79
N GLU A 76 7.43 20.14 8.37
CA GLU A 76 8.33 19.81 9.50
C GLU A 76 7.59 19.26 10.73
N GLY A 77 6.38 19.74 10.98
CA GLY A 77 5.54 19.28 12.10
C GLY A 77 4.79 17.98 11.84
N HIS A 78 4.89 17.39 10.63
CA HIS A 78 4.15 16.18 10.32
C HIS A 78 4.80 14.93 10.95
N PRO A 79 4.09 14.18 11.81
CA PRO A 79 4.70 13.15 12.65
C PRO A 79 5.31 11.98 11.86
N HIS A 80 4.68 11.60 10.74
CA HIS A 80 5.14 10.46 9.93
C HIS A 80 6.23 10.80 8.93
N SER A 81 6.41 12.07 8.55
CA SER A 81 7.41 12.44 7.56
C SER A 81 8.49 13.36 8.09
N GLY A 82 8.24 14.04 9.24
CA GLY A 82 9.22 14.89 9.91
C GLY A 82 9.86 15.95 9.00
N GLY A 83 9.13 16.45 8.01
CA GLY A 83 9.62 17.40 7.03
C GLY A 83 10.35 16.78 5.83
N TYR A 84 10.44 15.46 5.74
CA TYR A 84 11.11 14.77 4.63
C TYR A 84 10.15 14.38 3.51
N MET A 85 10.66 14.44 2.27
CA MET A 85 9.98 13.97 1.06
C MET A 85 10.98 13.24 0.17
N CYS A 86 10.55 12.13 -0.43
CA CYS A 86 11.33 11.40 -1.44
C CYS A 86 11.28 12.08 -2.81
N GLY A 87 12.10 11.61 -3.77
CA GLY A 87 12.14 12.11 -5.14
C GLY A 87 10.80 12.04 -5.86
N ARG A 88 10.00 10.98 -5.64
CA ARG A 88 8.63 10.86 -6.19
C ARG A 88 7.72 11.98 -5.68
N GLY A 89 7.69 12.19 -4.37
CA GLY A 89 6.92 13.28 -3.76
C GLY A 89 7.32 14.65 -4.30
N GLN A 90 8.60 14.85 -4.61
CA GLN A 90 9.10 16.09 -5.22
C GLN A 90 8.68 16.23 -6.69
N GLY A 91 8.57 15.14 -7.43
CA GLY A 91 8.16 15.14 -8.85
C GLY A 91 6.66 15.18 -9.08
N LEU A 92 5.87 14.55 -8.18
CA LEU A 92 4.43 14.32 -8.37
C LEU A 92 3.57 15.58 -8.63
N PRO A 93 3.88 16.77 -8.06
CA PRO A 93 3.10 17.97 -8.38
C PRO A 93 3.02 18.33 -9.87
N SER A 94 3.97 17.83 -10.69
CA SER A 94 3.91 18.04 -12.14
C SER A 94 2.69 17.40 -12.79
N LEU A 95 2.14 16.34 -12.21
CA LEU A 95 0.90 15.71 -12.68
C LEU A 95 -0.29 16.72 -12.64
N THR A 96 -0.37 17.55 -11.61
CA THR A 96 -1.46 18.55 -11.45
C THR A 96 -1.50 19.55 -12.61
N THR A 97 -0.36 19.79 -13.27
CA THR A 97 -0.24 20.74 -14.38
C THR A 97 0.06 20.06 -15.72
N SER A 98 0.00 18.74 -15.81
CA SER A 98 0.24 18.00 -17.05
C SER A 98 -0.78 18.38 -18.12
N GLU A 99 -0.33 18.45 -19.38
CA GLU A 99 -1.19 18.64 -20.55
C GLU A 99 -1.96 17.36 -20.90
N ASP A 100 -1.53 16.21 -20.41
CA ASP A 100 -2.14 14.90 -20.64
C ASP A 100 -3.37 14.65 -19.72
N ARG A 101 -3.72 15.65 -18.89
CA ARG A 101 -4.88 15.59 -17.99
C ARG A 101 -6.21 15.49 -18.71
N VAL A 102 -7.06 14.57 -18.27
CA VAL A 102 -8.50 14.60 -18.57
C VAL A 102 -9.15 15.71 -17.76
N THR A 103 -9.69 16.72 -18.44
CA THR A 103 -10.26 17.91 -17.79
C THR A 103 -11.76 18.09 -18.04
N GLU A 104 -12.36 17.24 -18.86
CA GLU A 104 -13.78 17.27 -19.21
C GLU A 104 -14.30 15.83 -19.34
N PRO A 105 -15.59 15.56 -19.05
CA PRO A 105 -16.16 14.23 -19.27
C PRO A 105 -16.09 13.82 -20.74
N MET A 106 -15.76 12.56 -20.97
CA MET A 106 -15.62 12.01 -22.31
C MET A 106 -16.43 10.73 -22.49
N LYS A 107 -16.98 10.55 -23.70
CA LYS A 107 -17.69 9.34 -24.12
C LYS A 107 -16.96 8.72 -25.30
N ALA A 108 -16.84 7.40 -25.33
CA ALA A 108 -16.30 6.67 -26.48
C ALA A 108 -17.08 6.99 -27.75
N ASP A 109 -16.38 7.31 -28.84
CA ASP A 109 -16.98 7.73 -30.13
C ASP A 109 -17.33 6.54 -31.04
N GLY A 110 -17.05 5.32 -30.61
CA GLY A 110 -17.24 4.10 -31.39
C GLY A 110 -16.24 3.94 -32.56
N LYS A 111 -15.22 4.79 -32.65
CA LYS A 111 -14.17 4.75 -33.70
C LYS A 111 -12.77 4.58 -33.11
N GLY A 112 -12.70 4.29 -31.82
CA GLY A 112 -11.45 4.11 -31.08
C GLY A 112 -10.92 5.40 -30.42
N GLY A 113 -11.74 6.45 -30.34
CA GLY A 113 -11.44 7.69 -29.64
C GLY A 113 -12.57 8.13 -28.72
N PHE A 114 -12.45 9.35 -28.21
CA PHE A 114 -13.41 9.93 -27.27
C PHE A 114 -13.93 11.28 -27.76
N ALA A 115 -15.21 11.54 -27.49
CA ALA A 115 -15.85 12.83 -27.69
C ALA A 115 -16.18 13.46 -26.32
N LYS A 116 -15.95 14.76 -26.18
CA LYS A 116 -16.36 15.53 -25.00
C LYS A 116 -17.88 15.54 -24.88
N VAL A 117 -18.38 15.40 -23.66
CA VAL A 117 -19.79 15.46 -23.32
C VAL A 117 -20.00 16.34 -22.09
N SER A 118 -21.22 16.81 -21.87
CA SER A 118 -21.52 17.54 -20.62
C SER A 118 -21.57 16.56 -19.42
N TRP A 119 -21.30 17.08 -18.20
CA TRP A 119 -21.51 16.32 -16.98
C TRP A 119 -22.93 15.79 -16.85
N ASP A 120 -23.93 16.60 -17.17
CA ASP A 120 -25.34 16.24 -17.07
C ASP A 120 -25.67 15.04 -17.98
N ASP A 121 -25.22 15.09 -19.25
CA ASP A 121 -25.44 13.99 -20.20
C ASP A 121 -24.69 12.72 -19.76
N ALA A 122 -23.43 12.85 -19.32
CA ALA A 122 -22.63 11.72 -18.85
C ALA A 122 -23.28 11.06 -17.63
N LEU A 123 -23.62 11.85 -16.61
CA LEU A 123 -24.24 11.34 -15.38
C LEU A 123 -25.60 10.69 -15.64
N ALA A 124 -26.43 11.27 -16.52
CA ALA A 124 -27.74 10.71 -16.85
C ALA A 124 -27.63 9.36 -17.56
N ASP A 125 -26.73 9.22 -18.52
CA ASP A 125 -26.54 7.97 -19.27
C ASP A 125 -25.93 6.88 -18.37
N ILE A 126 -24.87 7.20 -17.62
CA ILE A 126 -24.23 6.28 -16.67
C ILE A 126 -25.24 5.82 -15.60
N ALA A 127 -26.03 6.74 -15.03
CA ALA A 127 -27.05 6.39 -14.03
C ALA A 127 -28.13 5.46 -14.58
N SER A 128 -28.49 5.61 -15.86
CA SER A 128 -29.44 4.71 -16.55
C SER A 128 -28.89 3.27 -16.59
N HIS A 129 -27.60 3.11 -16.94
CA HIS A 129 -26.95 1.80 -16.95
C HIS A 129 -26.84 1.20 -15.55
N ILE A 130 -26.45 1.99 -14.55
CA ILE A 130 -26.34 1.54 -13.14
C ILE A 130 -27.68 1.08 -12.60
N THR A 131 -28.73 1.90 -12.78
CA THR A 131 -30.09 1.55 -12.32
C THR A 131 -30.66 0.33 -13.04
N GLY A 132 -30.37 0.18 -14.32
CA GLY A 132 -30.73 -1.01 -15.10
C GLY A 132 -30.04 -2.28 -14.65
N ALA A 133 -28.79 -2.18 -14.21
CA ALA A 133 -27.98 -3.31 -13.74
C ALA A 133 -28.35 -3.77 -12.32
N GLY A 134 -28.86 -2.88 -11.47
CA GLY A 134 -29.19 -3.19 -10.07
C GLY A 134 -27.95 -3.67 -9.29
N SER A 135 -28.02 -4.87 -8.69
CA SER A 135 -26.88 -5.42 -7.95
C SER A 135 -25.71 -5.90 -8.81
N LYS A 136 -25.86 -5.90 -10.13
CA LYS A 136 -24.79 -6.28 -11.07
C LYS A 136 -23.90 -5.10 -11.48
N VAL A 137 -23.64 -4.21 -10.56
CA VAL A 137 -22.61 -3.17 -10.66
C VAL A 137 -21.39 -3.64 -9.88
N ALA A 138 -20.19 -3.54 -10.45
CA ALA A 138 -18.93 -3.77 -9.76
C ALA A 138 -18.11 -2.47 -9.74
N LEU A 139 -17.36 -2.23 -8.66
CA LEU A 139 -16.47 -1.11 -8.52
C LEU A 139 -15.08 -1.60 -8.13
N PHE A 140 -14.08 -1.16 -8.89
CA PHE A 140 -12.66 -1.41 -8.65
C PHE A 140 -11.98 -0.07 -8.35
N GLN A 141 -11.28 0.01 -7.22
CA GLN A 141 -10.66 1.25 -6.75
C GLN A 141 -9.19 1.04 -6.37
N ASP A 142 -8.38 2.09 -6.51
CA ASP A 142 -7.03 2.10 -5.93
C ASP A 142 -7.13 1.97 -4.40
N GLY A 143 -6.44 0.98 -3.83
CA GLY A 143 -6.43 0.72 -2.39
C GLY A 143 -5.88 1.85 -1.51
N ARG A 144 -5.25 2.88 -2.13
CA ARG A 144 -4.77 4.10 -1.46
C ARG A 144 -5.78 5.24 -1.47
N ALA A 145 -6.95 5.04 -2.09
CA ALA A 145 -7.99 6.06 -2.22
C ALA A 145 -8.39 6.63 -0.86
N THR A 146 -8.56 7.95 -0.82
CA THR A 146 -8.93 8.68 0.41
C THR A 146 -10.44 8.89 0.55
N ASP A 147 -11.21 8.43 -0.42
CA ASP A 147 -12.66 8.58 -0.52
C ASP A 147 -13.40 7.25 -0.62
N ALA A 148 -12.74 6.15 -0.25
CA ALA A 148 -13.32 4.80 -0.25
C ALA A 148 -14.65 4.72 0.54
N TRP A 149 -14.83 5.58 1.57
CA TRP A 149 -16.08 5.68 2.31
C TRP A 149 -17.25 6.08 1.39
N TYR A 150 -17.05 7.05 0.49
CA TYR A 150 -18.07 7.48 -0.48
C TYR A 150 -18.35 6.39 -1.53
N ALA A 151 -17.30 5.73 -2.02
CA ALA A 151 -17.44 4.63 -2.97
C ALA A 151 -18.25 3.46 -2.40
N LYS A 152 -17.91 3.02 -1.19
CA LYS A 152 -18.63 1.94 -0.47
C LYS A 152 -20.09 2.33 -0.21
N ARG A 153 -20.32 3.57 0.23
CA ARG A 153 -21.68 4.08 0.43
C ARG A 153 -22.48 4.12 -0.88
N PHE A 154 -21.85 4.57 -1.98
CA PHE A 154 -22.50 4.57 -3.29
C PHE A 154 -22.90 3.16 -3.73
N MET A 155 -22.01 2.19 -3.62
CA MET A 155 -22.31 0.80 -3.96
C MET A 155 -23.45 0.24 -3.12
N ALA A 156 -23.45 0.52 -1.82
CA ALA A 156 -24.56 0.15 -0.94
C ALA A 156 -25.88 0.82 -1.32
N SER A 157 -25.88 2.12 -1.68
CA SER A 157 -27.07 2.86 -2.12
C SER A 157 -27.71 2.28 -3.37
N VAL A 158 -26.91 1.83 -4.32
CA VAL A 158 -27.41 1.20 -5.56
C VAL A 158 -27.70 -0.30 -5.35
N GLY A 159 -27.47 -0.83 -4.14
CA GLY A 159 -27.81 -2.20 -3.75
C GLY A 159 -26.81 -3.25 -4.24
N SER A 160 -25.56 -2.86 -4.53
CA SER A 160 -24.51 -3.78 -4.93
C SER A 160 -23.45 -4.00 -3.85
N PRO A 161 -23.10 -5.27 -3.51
CA PRO A 161 -22.01 -5.60 -2.59
C PRO A 161 -20.63 -5.61 -3.27
N ASN A 162 -20.53 -5.35 -4.55
CA ASN A 162 -19.35 -5.62 -5.37
C ASN A 162 -18.35 -4.46 -5.37
N TYR A 163 -17.77 -4.16 -4.22
CA TYR A 163 -16.67 -3.21 -4.06
C TYR A 163 -15.36 -3.98 -3.86
N TYR A 164 -14.36 -3.68 -4.66
CA TYR A 164 -13.03 -4.29 -4.62
C TYR A 164 -11.96 -3.22 -4.71
N ASP A 165 -10.99 -3.26 -3.81
CA ASP A 165 -9.79 -2.45 -3.94
C ASP A 165 -8.58 -3.34 -4.26
N ASP A 166 -7.55 -2.75 -4.84
CA ASP A 166 -6.37 -3.48 -5.27
C ASP A 166 -5.28 -3.60 -4.19
N SER A 167 -5.59 -3.26 -2.92
CA SER A 167 -4.70 -3.53 -1.79
C SER A 167 -4.38 -5.04 -1.65
N ALA A 168 -5.32 -5.90 -2.09
CA ALA A 168 -5.10 -7.34 -2.17
C ALA A 168 -3.90 -7.73 -3.05
N LEU A 169 -3.53 -6.90 -4.02
CA LEU A 169 -2.37 -7.12 -4.89
C LEU A 169 -1.05 -6.59 -4.30
N THR A 170 -1.07 -6.01 -3.09
CA THR A 170 0.13 -5.42 -2.48
C THR A 170 0.39 -5.90 -1.06
N ASN A 171 -0.64 -5.96 -0.20
CA ASN A 171 -0.45 -6.16 1.25
C ASN A 171 -1.25 -7.32 1.85
N ALA A 172 -2.05 -8.05 1.08
CA ALA A 172 -3.04 -8.97 1.64
C ALA A 172 -2.47 -10.01 2.62
N ASN A 173 -1.29 -10.57 2.36
CA ASN A 173 -0.66 -11.52 3.26
C ASN A 173 -0.21 -10.89 4.57
N ILE A 174 0.32 -9.65 4.50
CA ILE A 174 0.77 -8.90 5.68
C ILE A 174 -0.43 -8.52 6.54
N ASP A 175 -1.46 -7.95 5.94
CA ASP A 175 -2.69 -7.53 6.63
C ASP A 175 -3.41 -8.73 7.25
N ALA A 176 -3.49 -9.86 6.53
CA ALA A 176 -4.09 -11.09 7.01
C ALA A 176 -3.36 -11.67 8.23
N ALA A 177 -2.04 -11.76 8.18
CA ALA A 177 -1.24 -12.27 9.31
C ALA A 177 -1.36 -11.35 10.53
N TYR A 178 -1.24 -10.03 10.36
CA TYR A 178 -1.37 -9.08 11.46
C TYR A 178 -2.76 -9.10 12.08
N LYS A 179 -3.80 -9.12 11.26
CA LYS A 179 -5.18 -9.21 11.74
C LYS A 179 -5.44 -10.50 12.49
N ALA A 180 -5.00 -11.64 11.97
CA ALA A 180 -5.24 -12.95 12.58
C ALA A 180 -4.46 -13.18 13.87
N LEU A 181 -3.27 -12.59 14.01
CA LEU A 181 -2.38 -12.82 15.15
C LEU A 181 -2.42 -11.71 16.20
N LEU A 182 -2.69 -10.48 15.78
CA LEU A 182 -2.59 -9.29 16.64
C LEU A 182 -3.91 -8.50 16.72
N GLY A 183 -4.81 -8.67 15.73
CA GLY A 183 -6.03 -7.89 15.56
C GLY A 183 -5.79 -6.45 15.06
N THR A 184 -4.53 -6.06 14.83
CA THR A 184 -4.14 -4.72 14.38
C THR A 184 -2.84 -4.77 13.60
N THR A 185 -2.58 -3.75 12.77
CA THR A 185 -1.28 -3.57 12.12
C THR A 185 -0.29 -2.97 13.12
N PRO A 186 0.86 -3.60 13.39
CA PRO A 186 1.85 -3.08 14.31
C PRO A 186 2.65 -1.92 13.72
N VAL A 187 3.33 -1.19 14.60
CA VAL A 187 4.31 -0.15 14.26
C VAL A 187 5.64 -0.49 14.92
N PHE A 188 6.74 -0.28 14.23
CA PHE A 188 8.07 -0.62 14.73
C PHE A 188 8.79 0.62 15.27
N ASP A 189 9.39 0.52 16.46
CA ASP A 189 10.21 1.57 17.06
C ASP A 189 11.66 1.46 16.57
N THR A 190 11.85 1.68 15.27
CA THR A 190 13.13 1.56 14.57
C THR A 190 14.24 2.35 15.25
N ALA A 191 13.97 3.60 15.62
CA ALA A 191 14.99 4.53 16.14
C ALA A 191 15.67 4.09 17.45
N ASN A 192 15.03 3.22 18.22
CA ASN A 192 15.48 2.77 19.53
C ASN A 192 15.83 1.28 19.58
N ALA A 193 15.80 0.60 18.43
CA ALA A 193 16.16 -0.81 18.35
C ALA A 193 17.68 -1.04 18.47
N GLU A 194 18.06 -2.13 19.12
CA GLU A 194 19.44 -2.60 19.21
C GLU A 194 19.77 -3.60 18.10
N TYR A 195 18.78 -4.33 17.59
CA TYR A 195 18.93 -5.25 16.47
C TYR A 195 17.66 -5.32 15.64
N ILE A 196 17.79 -5.21 14.31
CA ILE A 196 16.68 -5.28 13.36
C ILE A 196 16.99 -6.33 12.30
N VAL A 197 16.02 -7.22 12.03
CA VAL A 197 15.98 -8.01 10.81
C VAL A 197 14.88 -7.42 9.91
N LEU A 198 15.30 -6.85 8.79
CA LEU A 198 14.39 -6.23 7.81
C LEU A 198 14.15 -7.22 6.69
N LEU A 199 12.90 -7.68 6.51
CA LEU A 199 12.54 -8.70 5.52
C LEU A 199 11.91 -8.06 4.28
N ASP A 200 12.48 -8.36 3.10
CA ASP A 200 11.96 -7.98 1.77
C ASP A 200 11.49 -6.51 1.66
N ALA A 201 12.01 -5.67 2.52
CA ALA A 201 11.69 -4.26 2.53
C ALA A 201 12.56 -3.53 1.54
N SER A 202 12.10 -3.41 0.32
CA SER A 202 12.76 -2.53 -0.64
C SER A 202 12.74 -1.10 -0.09
N GLY A 203 13.94 -0.57 0.18
CA GLY A 203 14.13 0.72 0.85
C GLY A 203 13.50 1.93 0.13
N ASP A 204 13.11 1.73 -1.11
CA ASP A 204 12.67 2.79 -2.00
C ASP A 204 11.17 3.14 -1.89
N GLU A 205 10.31 2.19 -1.59
CA GLU A 205 8.86 2.41 -1.52
C GLU A 205 8.28 2.13 -0.14
N THR A 206 8.83 1.16 0.58
CA THR A 206 8.30 0.69 1.87
C THR A 206 8.79 1.53 3.04
N VAL A 207 9.93 2.19 2.91
CA VAL A 207 10.55 3.00 3.97
C VAL A 207 10.18 4.47 3.81
N ARG A 208 9.64 5.06 4.88
CA ARG A 208 9.36 6.49 4.90
C ARG A 208 10.68 7.29 4.89
N PRO A 209 10.73 8.45 4.23
CA PRO A 209 11.98 9.25 4.18
C PRO A 209 12.55 9.59 5.56
N VAL A 210 11.72 9.75 6.59
CA VAL A 210 12.17 9.99 7.96
C VAL A 210 12.86 8.77 8.58
N GLU A 211 12.42 7.57 8.22
CA GLU A 211 12.97 6.32 8.79
C GLU A 211 14.43 6.08 8.40
N VAL A 212 14.89 6.63 7.27
CA VAL A 212 16.32 6.61 6.93
C VAL A 212 17.17 7.17 8.08
N LYS A 213 16.68 8.23 8.76
CA LYS A 213 17.35 8.77 9.94
C LYS A 213 17.16 7.91 11.17
N GLU A 214 16.06 7.20 11.28
CA GLU A 214 15.82 6.25 12.37
C GLU A 214 16.81 5.08 12.28
N PHE A 215 17.02 4.53 11.09
CA PHE A 215 18.07 3.52 10.85
C PHE A 215 19.49 4.07 11.11
N GLN A 216 19.76 5.34 10.77
CA GLN A 216 21.03 5.98 11.13
C GLN A 216 21.23 6.04 12.65
N LYS A 217 20.18 6.36 13.42
CA LYS A 217 20.24 6.38 14.90
C LYS A 217 20.53 5.00 15.49
N VAL A 218 19.98 3.93 14.90
CA VAL A 218 20.31 2.55 15.32
C VAL A 218 21.83 2.36 15.30
N ARG A 219 22.49 2.72 14.20
CA ARG A 219 23.95 2.61 14.04
C ARG A 219 24.71 3.53 15.00
N GLU A 220 24.28 4.79 15.15
CA GLU A 220 24.87 5.75 16.07
C GLU A 220 24.82 5.28 17.53
N ASN A 221 23.77 4.53 17.89
CA ASN A 221 23.59 3.93 19.22
C ASN A 221 24.31 2.57 19.36
N GLY A 222 25.01 2.09 18.33
CA GLY A 222 25.71 0.81 18.36
C GLY A 222 24.83 -0.41 18.11
N GLY A 223 23.62 -0.20 17.62
CA GLY A 223 22.71 -1.25 17.14
C GLY A 223 23.10 -1.76 15.75
N TYR A 224 22.39 -2.74 15.25
CA TYR A 224 22.70 -3.44 14.00
C TYR A 224 21.43 -3.70 13.19
N VAL A 225 21.52 -3.51 11.87
CA VAL A 225 20.43 -3.77 10.93
C VAL A 225 20.86 -4.80 9.89
N MET A 226 20.18 -5.92 9.83
CA MET A 226 20.36 -6.97 8.82
C MET A 226 19.18 -6.93 7.86
N ALA A 227 19.42 -6.68 6.57
CA ALA A 227 18.40 -6.77 5.53
C ALA A 227 18.47 -8.14 4.85
N VAL A 228 17.37 -8.87 4.86
CA VAL A 228 17.20 -10.19 4.23
C VAL A 228 16.27 -10.02 3.05
N ASP A 229 16.82 -10.01 1.84
CA ASP A 229 16.08 -9.70 0.61
C ASP A 229 16.85 -10.30 -0.58
N PRO A 230 16.18 -10.94 -1.56
CA PRO A 230 16.83 -11.41 -2.79
C PRO A 230 17.47 -10.29 -3.60
N ARG A 231 17.03 -9.05 -3.40
CA ARG A 231 17.50 -7.84 -4.11
C ARG A 231 17.89 -6.74 -3.12
N ASN A 232 19.07 -6.19 -3.25
CA ASN A 232 19.46 -4.98 -2.52
C ASN A 232 18.82 -3.72 -3.15
N ALA A 233 17.61 -3.42 -2.76
CA ALA A 233 16.87 -2.24 -3.21
C ALA A 233 17.01 -1.09 -2.21
N GLY A 234 18.22 -0.57 -2.07
CA GLY A 234 18.53 0.49 -1.10
C GLY A 234 18.81 -0.02 0.32
N ALA A 235 18.94 -1.34 0.51
CA ALA A 235 19.34 -1.91 1.79
C ALA A 235 20.74 -1.45 2.25
N ASP A 236 21.63 -1.11 1.31
CA ASP A 236 22.95 -0.51 1.57
C ASP A 236 22.88 0.86 2.27
N MET A 237 21.76 1.58 2.14
CA MET A 237 21.53 2.81 2.89
C MET A 237 20.99 2.55 4.29
N LEU A 238 20.25 1.47 4.49
CA LEU A 238 19.51 1.18 5.71
C LEU A 238 20.22 0.17 6.60
N ALA A 239 20.84 -0.87 6.03
CA ALA A 239 21.37 -2.02 6.73
C ALA A 239 22.91 -2.00 6.85
N ASP A 240 23.42 -2.68 7.90
CA ASP A 240 24.86 -2.96 8.08
C ASP A 240 25.27 -4.21 7.29
N GLU A 241 24.31 -5.11 7.06
CA GLU A 241 24.49 -6.33 6.27
C GLU A 241 23.28 -6.57 5.36
N TRP A 242 23.54 -6.92 4.11
CA TRP A 242 22.54 -7.45 3.19
C TRP A 242 22.75 -8.94 2.97
N VAL A 243 21.73 -9.73 3.25
CA VAL A 243 21.69 -11.17 3.08
C VAL A 243 20.90 -11.47 1.81
N ALA A 244 21.59 -11.86 0.74
CA ALA A 244 20.99 -12.23 -0.54
C ALA A 244 20.35 -13.62 -0.46
N VAL A 245 19.22 -13.73 0.23
CA VAL A 245 18.46 -14.98 0.35
C VAL A 245 17.95 -15.45 -1.01
N ARG A 246 17.76 -16.75 -1.19
CA ARG A 246 17.04 -17.28 -2.36
C ARG A 246 15.61 -16.73 -2.39
N PRO A 247 15.09 -16.30 -3.55
CA PRO A 247 13.74 -15.74 -3.63
C PRO A 247 12.67 -16.74 -3.15
N GLY A 248 11.87 -16.35 -2.14
CA GLY A 248 10.80 -17.16 -1.56
C GLY A 248 11.24 -18.16 -0.48
N TYR A 249 12.51 -18.08 -0.01
CA TYR A 249 13.03 -18.93 1.07
C TYR A 249 13.21 -18.20 2.41
N GLU A 250 12.69 -17.00 2.54
CA GLU A 250 12.68 -16.19 3.77
C GLU A 250 11.99 -16.92 4.92
N LEU A 251 10.97 -17.73 4.62
CA LEU A 251 10.33 -18.63 5.59
C LEU A 251 11.31 -19.60 6.24
N ALA A 252 12.19 -20.24 5.45
CA ALA A 252 13.18 -21.16 5.98
C ALA A 252 14.20 -20.45 6.88
N PHE A 253 14.58 -19.20 6.53
CA PHE A 253 15.45 -18.36 7.34
C PHE A 253 14.88 -18.16 8.75
N LEU A 254 13.61 -17.74 8.85
CA LEU A 254 12.96 -17.53 10.14
C LEU A 254 12.73 -18.83 10.92
N LEU A 255 12.28 -19.89 10.25
CA LEU A 255 12.05 -21.18 10.91
C LEU A 255 13.33 -21.77 11.53
N GLY A 256 14.48 -21.62 10.85
CA GLY A 256 15.76 -22.05 11.40
C GLY A 256 16.16 -21.27 12.66
N ILE A 257 15.94 -19.96 12.67
CA ILE A 257 16.17 -19.12 13.85
C ILE A 257 15.22 -19.52 14.99
N MET A 258 13.92 -19.62 14.71
CA MET A 258 12.89 -19.98 15.70
C MET A 258 13.15 -21.37 16.29
N GLY A 259 13.53 -22.35 15.46
CA GLY A 259 13.85 -23.70 15.91
C GLY A 259 15.04 -23.74 16.87
N ASP A 260 16.08 -22.95 16.61
CA ASP A 260 17.27 -22.87 17.47
C ASP A 260 16.96 -22.17 18.81
N ILE A 261 16.22 -21.05 18.77
CA ILE A 261 15.75 -20.35 19.98
C ILE A 261 14.91 -21.27 20.86
N VAL A 262 13.95 -21.99 20.27
CA VAL A 262 13.09 -22.94 20.99
C VAL A 262 13.91 -24.06 21.61
N LYS A 263 14.84 -24.64 20.85
CA LYS A 263 15.71 -25.73 21.30
C LYS A 263 16.62 -25.32 22.46
N LYS A 264 17.11 -24.08 22.46
CA LYS A 264 17.97 -23.53 23.53
C LYS A 264 17.18 -23.01 24.73
N GLY A 265 15.89 -22.68 24.55
CA GLY A 265 15.05 -22.01 25.53
C GLY A 265 15.33 -20.52 25.65
N ASP A 266 15.87 -19.88 24.60
CA ASP A 266 16.28 -18.47 24.57
C ASP A 266 15.09 -17.52 24.20
N PHE A 267 13.90 -17.83 24.67
CA PHE A 267 12.68 -17.02 24.48
C PHE A 267 12.20 -16.43 25.81
N ASP A 268 11.40 -15.35 25.75
CA ASP A 268 10.78 -14.77 26.94
C ASP A 268 9.59 -15.62 27.42
N ALA A 269 9.89 -16.56 28.34
CA ALA A 269 8.90 -17.47 28.90
C ALA A 269 7.76 -16.73 29.63
N SER A 270 8.06 -15.59 30.26
CA SER A 270 7.06 -14.78 30.99
C SER A 270 6.07 -14.13 30.05
N PHE A 271 6.56 -13.54 28.96
CA PHE A 271 5.71 -12.95 27.93
C PHE A 271 4.83 -14.00 27.25
N VAL A 272 5.42 -15.14 26.87
CA VAL A 272 4.73 -16.24 26.22
C VAL A 272 3.64 -16.82 27.12
N GLU A 273 3.89 -17.02 28.42
CA GLU A 273 2.90 -17.52 29.38
C GLU A 273 1.71 -16.54 29.53
N GLN A 274 2.02 -15.25 29.61
CA GLN A 274 1.01 -14.23 29.86
C GLN A 274 0.19 -13.92 28.60
N TYR A 275 0.82 -13.75 27.45
CA TYR A 275 0.20 -13.23 26.21
C TYR A 275 0.15 -14.23 25.06
N GLY A 276 0.77 -15.40 25.18
CA GLY A 276 0.74 -16.46 24.16
C GLY A 276 -0.40 -17.45 24.36
N GLU A 277 -0.83 -18.09 23.28
CA GLU A 277 -1.77 -19.21 23.27
C GLU A 277 -1.25 -20.31 22.34
N GLY A 278 -1.34 -21.59 22.77
CA GLY A 278 -0.91 -22.74 21.97
C GLY A 278 0.61 -22.89 21.82
N PHE A 279 1.41 -22.31 22.73
CA PHE A 279 2.87 -22.32 22.63
C PHE A 279 3.48 -23.73 22.76
N GLU A 280 2.90 -24.65 23.53
CA GLU A 280 3.43 -26.04 23.64
C GLU A 280 3.37 -26.77 22.29
N GLU A 281 2.27 -26.61 21.53
CA GLU A 281 2.11 -27.19 20.20
C GLU A 281 3.12 -26.56 19.22
N PHE A 282 3.25 -25.24 19.27
CA PHE A 282 4.23 -24.50 18.48
C PHE A 282 5.66 -24.92 18.81
N HIS A 283 6.02 -24.99 20.09
CA HIS A 283 7.34 -25.43 20.57
C HIS A 283 7.71 -26.80 19.96
N ALA A 284 6.80 -27.76 20.05
CA ALA A 284 7.02 -29.09 19.51
C ALA A 284 7.21 -29.07 17.98
N ALA A 285 6.45 -28.22 17.27
CA ALA A 285 6.55 -28.08 15.82
C ALA A 285 7.87 -27.43 15.38
N MET A 286 8.42 -26.49 16.15
CA MET A 286 9.66 -25.78 15.78
C MET A 286 10.92 -26.64 15.95
N LEU A 287 10.94 -27.65 16.80
CA LEU A 287 12.12 -28.49 17.04
C LEU A 287 12.66 -29.24 15.80
N GLN A 288 11.87 -29.36 14.76
CA GLN A 288 12.28 -29.97 13.48
C GLN A 288 13.19 -29.09 12.63
N TYR A 289 13.19 -27.78 12.85
CA TYR A 289 13.94 -26.82 12.03
C TYR A 289 15.28 -26.48 12.69
N SER A 290 16.37 -26.67 11.96
CA SER A 290 17.70 -26.31 12.44
C SER A 290 18.34 -25.21 11.61
N PRO A 291 19.33 -24.46 12.18
CA PRO A 291 20.09 -23.48 11.42
C PRO A 291 20.80 -24.06 10.19
N GLU A 292 21.30 -25.30 10.26
CA GLU A 292 21.97 -25.99 9.17
C GLU A 292 21.01 -26.25 8.01
N TRP A 293 19.80 -26.74 8.31
CA TRP A 293 18.72 -26.94 7.36
C TRP A 293 18.32 -25.60 6.71
N ALA A 294 18.15 -24.55 7.51
CA ALA A 294 17.79 -23.23 7.00
C ALA A 294 18.85 -22.64 6.08
N ALA A 295 20.13 -22.75 6.45
CA ALA A 295 21.24 -22.25 5.63
C ALA A 295 21.28 -22.93 4.26
N GLU A 296 21.07 -24.25 4.20
CA GLU A 296 20.99 -25.03 2.96
C GLU A 296 19.79 -24.57 2.09
N LYS A 297 18.60 -24.43 2.69
CA LYS A 297 17.39 -23.99 1.97
C LYS A 297 17.52 -22.58 1.44
N CYS A 298 17.96 -21.65 2.27
CA CYS A 298 18.07 -20.22 1.92
C CYS A 298 19.23 -19.91 0.97
N GLY A 299 20.22 -20.81 0.85
CA GLY A 299 21.43 -20.56 0.09
C GLY A 299 22.36 -19.53 0.74
N VAL A 300 22.31 -19.41 2.07
CA VAL A 300 23.15 -18.50 2.85
C VAL A 300 24.13 -19.27 3.73
N SER A 301 25.10 -18.59 4.33
CA SER A 301 26.04 -19.25 5.23
C SER A 301 25.36 -19.63 6.56
N LEU A 302 25.81 -20.71 7.18
CA LEU A 302 25.36 -21.07 8.52
C LEU A 302 25.67 -19.96 9.54
N ASP A 303 26.80 -19.29 9.40
CA ASP A 303 27.18 -18.17 10.25
C ASP A 303 26.21 -16.99 10.15
N THR A 304 25.59 -16.77 8.97
CA THR A 304 24.54 -15.75 8.77
C THR A 304 23.29 -16.06 9.62
N ILE A 305 22.83 -17.33 9.61
CA ILE A 305 21.67 -17.74 10.44
C ILE A 305 22.00 -17.55 11.93
N TYR A 306 23.16 -18.03 12.39
CA TYR A 306 23.57 -17.84 13.78
C TYR A 306 23.84 -16.39 14.15
N SER A 307 24.26 -15.53 13.21
CA SER A 307 24.45 -14.10 13.45
C SER A 307 23.12 -13.42 13.73
N ALA A 308 22.10 -13.73 12.91
CA ALA A 308 20.75 -13.21 13.09
C ALA A 308 20.13 -13.69 14.43
N GLU A 309 20.21 -14.99 14.71
CA GLU A 309 19.70 -15.57 15.96
C GLU A 309 20.34 -14.92 17.20
N ARG A 310 21.68 -14.92 17.27
CA ARG A 310 22.42 -14.34 18.41
C ARG A 310 22.17 -12.84 18.55
N GLY A 311 22.06 -12.13 17.42
CA GLY A 311 21.77 -10.70 17.42
C GLY A 311 20.41 -10.40 18.04
N LEU A 312 19.37 -11.11 17.59
CA LEU A 312 18.00 -10.97 18.12
C LEU A 312 17.92 -11.36 19.60
N VAL A 313 18.43 -12.54 19.99
CA VAL A 313 18.39 -13.02 21.38
C VAL A 313 19.15 -12.07 22.33
N LYS A 314 20.33 -11.57 21.91
CA LYS A 314 21.11 -10.64 22.73
C LYS A 314 20.42 -9.29 22.92
N ALA A 315 19.74 -8.79 21.89
CA ALA A 315 19.09 -7.50 21.91
C ALA A 315 17.69 -7.54 22.55
N ALA A 316 17.06 -8.72 22.65
CA ALA A 316 15.72 -8.89 23.20
C ALA A 316 15.57 -8.24 24.59
N PRO A 317 14.47 -7.51 24.85
CA PRO A 317 13.32 -7.28 24.00
C PRO A 317 13.43 -6.03 23.08
N HIS A 318 14.63 -5.41 22.96
CA HIS A 318 14.88 -4.17 22.21
C HIS A 318 15.24 -4.45 20.75
N CYS A 319 14.53 -5.36 20.12
CA CYS A 319 14.76 -5.81 18.75
C CYS A 319 13.44 -6.06 18.03
N HIS A 320 13.50 -6.17 16.72
CA HIS A 320 12.35 -6.63 15.95
C HIS A 320 12.75 -7.25 14.60
N VAL A 321 11.87 -8.15 14.14
CA VAL A 321 11.82 -8.60 12.75
C VAL A 321 10.75 -7.77 12.07
N ASP A 322 11.17 -6.94 11.09
CA ASP A 322 10.32 -5.94 10.44
C ASP A 322 9.81 -6.48 9.11
N VAL A 323 8.49 -6.65 9.02
CA VAL A 323 7.76 -6.85 7.77
C VAL A 323 6.73 -5.73 7.66
N ARG A 324 6.91 -4.85 6.72
CA ARG A 324 6.08 -3.64 6.58
C ARG A 324 5.21 -3.67 5.34
N PRO A 325 4.10 -2.89 5.32
CA PRO A 325 3.29 -2.74 4.12
C PRO A 325 4.13 -2.31 2.92
N GLY A 326 3.84 -2.92 1.75
CA GLY A 326 4.60 -2.69 0.51
C GLY A 326 5.81 -3.63 0.34
N ALA A 327 6.19 -4.41 1.36
CA ALA A 327 7.21 -5.44 1.22
C ALA A 327 6.77 -6.50 0.20
N LEU A 328 7.74 -7.15 -0.45
CA LEU A 328 7.48 -8.23 -1.41
C LEU A 328 6.62 -9.35 -0.82
N LEU A 329 6.75 -9.60 0.48
CA LEU A 329 5.94 -10.56 1.24
C LEU A 329 4.43 -10.25 1.26
N GLY A 330 4.01 -9.05 0.88
CA GLY A 330 2.59 -8.72 0.78
C GLY A 330 1.84 -9.52 -0.28
N CYS A 331 2.50 -9.84 -1.41
CA CYS A 331 1.89 -10.50 -2.56
C CYS A 331 2.90 -11.30 -3.43
N GLY A 332 4.10 -11.60 -2.94
CA GLY A 332 5.18 -12.14 -3.78
C GLY A 332 5.12 -13.66 -3.96
N TYR A 333 5.11 -14.39 -2.87
CA TYR A 333 5.34 -15.83 -2.85
C TYR A 333 4.20 -16.60 -2.20
N ALA A 334 4.08 -17.89 -2.53
CA ALA A 334 3.19 -18.82 -1.83
C ALA A 334 3.56 -18.99 -0.34
N THR A 335 4.81 -18.73 0.02
CA THR A 335 5.31 -18.79 1.40
C THR A 335 5.12 -17.48 2.17
N SER A 336 4.67 -16.41 1.53
CA SER A 336 4.63 -15.05 2.12
C SER A 336 3.81 -14.97 3.39
N LEU A 337 2.59 -15.52 3.40
CA LEU A 337 1.73 -15.49 4.58
C LEU A 337 2.37 -16.17 5.80
N GLU A 338 2.97 -17.36 5.60
CA GLU A 338 3.66 -18.08 6.66
C GLU A 338 4.95 -17.35 7.11
N THR A 339 5.64 -16.68 6.19
CA THR A 339 6.82 -15.87 6.53
C THR A 339 6.44 -14.69 7.43
N VAL A 340 5.39 -13.97 7.11
CA VAL A 340 4.89 -12.87 7.96
C VAL A 340 4.40 -13.40 9.31
N ARG A 341 3.68 -14.54 9.31
CA ARG A 341 3.29 -15.23 10.54
C ARG A 341 4.49 -15.53 11.43
N CYS A 342 5.56 -16.10 10.88
CA CYS A 342 6.79 -16.39 11.62
C CYS A 342 7.45 -15.12 12.16
N ALA A 343 7.49 -14.03 11.39
CA ALA A 343 8.06 -12.76 11.86
C ALA A 343 7.30 -12.20 13.09
N VAL A 344 5.96 -12.23 13.06
CA VAL A 344 5.13 -11.82 14.20
C VAL A 344 5.37 -12.68 15.42
N LEU A 345 5.39 -14.02 15.25
CA LEU A 345 5.59 -14.96 16.36
C LEU A 345 7.01 -14.88 16.93
N LEU A 346 8.02 -14.61 16.10
CA LEU A 346 9.39 -14.41 16.56
C LEU A 346 9.52 -13.14 17.42
N ASN A 347 8.90 -12.02 17.02
CA ASN A 347 8.82 -10.82 17.84
C ASN A 347 8.13 -11.08 19.20
N ALA A 348 7.06 -11.89 19.19
CA ALA A 348 6.37 -12.29 20.41
C ALA A 348 7.21 -13.22 21.30
N MET A 349 7.92 -14.19 20.71
CA MET A 349 8.84 -15.07 21.44
C MET A 349 9.94 -14.32 22.18
N LEU A 350 10.43 -13.25 21.58
CA LEU A 350 11.50 -12.40 22.13
C LEU A 350 11.00 -11.37 23.14
N GLY A 351 9.67 -11.35 23.43
CA GLY A 351 9.06 -10.36 24.32
C GLY A 351 9.11 -8.93 23.78
N ALA A 352 9.32 -8.76 22.48
CA ALA A 352 9.55 -7.46 21.84
C ALA A 352 8.26 -6.66 21.55
N VAL A 353 7.11 -7.10 22.07
CA VAL A 353 5.83 -6.44 21.87
C VAL A 353 5.61 -5.33 22.89
N ASN A 354 5.30 -4.11 22.43
CA ASN A 354 5.18 -2.90 23.24
C ASN A 354 6.43 -2.60 24.10
N GLN A 355 7.61 -2.91 23.59
CA GLN A 355 8.89 -2.59 24.20
C GLN A 355 9.66 -1.56 23.38
N THR A 356 10.49 -0.76 24.03
CA THR A 356 11.42 0.15 23.35
C THR A 356 12.26 -0.62 22.32
N GLY A 357 12.31 -0.15 21.09
CA GLY A 357 13.01 -0.81 19.98
C GLY A 357 12.31 -2.04 19.42
N GLY A 358 11.11 -2.36 19.88
CA GLY A 358 10.31 -3.49 19.46
C GLY A 358 9.13 -3.13 18.56
N MET A 359 8.12 -3.99 18.59
CA MET A 359 6.87 -3.89 17.82
C MET A 359 5.73 -3.36 18.70
N PHE A 360 5.14 -2.22 18.34
CA PHE A 360 4.04 -1.62 19.07
C PHE A 360 2.69 -1.99 18.46
N LEU A 361 1.73 -2.40 19.30
CA LEU A 361 0.34 -2.60 18.89
C LEU A 361 -0.42 -1.29 19.08
N ALA A 362 -0.43 -0.46 18.03
CA ALA A 362 -1.08 0.82 18.05
C ALA A 362 -2.61 0.67 18.16
N LYS A 363 -3.21 1.46 19.05
CA LYS A 363 -4.67 1.57 19.16
C LYS A 363 -5.16 2.61 18.17
N VAL A 364 -5.74 2.16 17.08
CA VAL A 364 -6.56 3.04 16.24
C VAL A 364 -7.98 3.00 16.82
N PRO A 365 -8.54 4.11 17.32
CA PRO A 365 -9.91 4.11 17.79
C PRO A 365 -10.84 3.68 16.67
N SER A 366 -11.70 2.69 16.93
CA SER A 366 -12.76 2.34 16.00
C SER A 366 -13.73 3.53 15.92
N VAL A 367 -14.14 3.88 14.71
CA VAL A 367 -15.25 4.83 14.53
C VAL A 367 -16.52 4.14 15.00
N ASP A 368 -17.22 4.77 15.91
CA ASP A 368 -18.58 4.36 16.22
C ASP A 368 -19.45 4.67 15.00
N GLU A 369 -19.76 3.63 14.21
CA GLU A 369 -20.56 3.77 13.00
C GLU A 369 -21.94 4.36 13.26
N SER A 370 -22.42 4.34 14.52
CA SER A 370 -23.68 4.99 14.91
C SER A 370 -23.67 6.50 14.65
N VAL A 371 -22.51 7.15 14.59
CA VAL A 371 -22.39 8.56 14.17
C VAL A 371 -22.88 8.79 12.74
N PHE A 372 -22.81 7.74 11.89
CA PHE A 372 -23.29 7.73 10.52
C PHE A 372 -24.73 7.18 10.38
N GLU A 373 -25.38 6.77 11.45
CA GLU A 373 -26.78 6.33 11.47
C GLU A 373 -27.76 7.42 11.92
N SER A 374 -27.23 8.60 12.26
CA SER A 374 -28.03 9.79 12.63
C SER A 374 -28.21 10.72 11.42
N ALA A 375 -29.27 11.56 11.44
CA ALA A 375 -29.37 12.61 10.44
C ALA A 375 -28.11 13.50 10.44
N PRO A 376 -27.51 13.85 9.28
CA PRO A 376 -28.03 13.65 7.92
C PRO A 376 -27.74 12.26 7.32
N PHE A 377 -27.08 11.35 8.04
CA PHE A 377 -26.65 10.07 7.51
C PHE A 377 -27.76 9.01 7.70
N THR A 378 -28.41 8.63 6.61
CA THR A 378 -29.31 7.48 6.61
C THR A 378 -28.51 6.18 6.54
N LYS A 379 -28.97 5.12 7.19
CA LYS A 379 -28.34 3.81 7.10
C LYS A 379 -28.50 3.25 5.69
N VAL A 380 -27.37 2.95 5.04
CA VAL A 380 -27.33 2.30 3.73
C VAL A 380 -26.52 1.02 3.88
N SER A 381 -27.07 -0.11 3.47
CA SER A 381 -26.37 -1.38 3.48
C SER A 381 -26.61 -2.13 2.18
N ALA A 382 -25.54 -2.66 1.60
CA ALA A 382 -25.64 -3.64 0.53
C ALA A 382 -26.11 -4.98 1.09
N SER A 383 -26.90 -5.72 0.32
CA SER A 383 -27.35 -7.07 0.67
C SER A 383 -26.75 -8.10 -0.27
N GLY A 384 -26.26 -9.21 0.28
CA GLY A 384 -25.74 -10.35 -0.46
C GLY A 384 -24.21 -10.45 -0.46
N ASP A 385 -23.74 -11.59 -0.95
CA ASP A 385 -22.31 -11.83 -1.17
C ASP A 385 -21.86 -11.17 -2.49
N GLY A 386 -20.61 -10.69 -2.52
CA GLY A 386 -19.99 -10.16 -3.74
C GLY A 386 -19.77 -11.24 -4.81
N ILE A 387 -19.45 -10.81 -6.04
CA ILE A 387 -19.17 -11.69 -7.18
C ILE A 387 -17.85 -12.45 -7.05
N ALA A 388 -16.95 -12.03 -6.18
CA ALA A 388 -15.77 -12.79 -5.75
C ALA A 388 -15.85 -13.06 -4.26
N LYS A 389 -15.39 -14.23 -3.85
CA LYS A 389 -15.38 -14.63 -2.44
C LYS A 389 -14.09 -14.20 -1.78
N ALA A 390 -14.20 -13.70 -0.55
CA ALA A 390 -13.05 -13.47 0.30
C ALA A 390 -12.40 -14.82 0.71
N GLY A 391 -11.08 -14.83 0.85
CA GLY A 391 -10.39 -15.88 1.58
C GLY A 391 -10.76 -15.83 3.07
N GLU A 392 -10.54 -16.92 3.79
CA GLU A 392 -10.88 -17.00 5.23
C GLU A 392 -10.11 -15.98 6.10
N LEU A 393 -8.90 -15.60 5.66
CA LEU A 393 -8.05 -14.63 6.35
C LEU A 393 -7.97 -13.26 5.68
N GLY A 394 -8.47 -13.13 4.45
CA GLY A 394 -8.27 -11.92 3.64
C GLY A 394 -9.53 -11.39 2.99
N ASN A 395 -9.32 -10.53 2.00
CA ASN A 395 -10.36 -9.94 1.16
C ASN A 395 -10.55 -10.75 -0.12
N ALA A 396 -11.65 -10.46 -0.84
CA ALA A 396 -11.83 -11.03 -2.17
C ALA A 396 -10.79 -10.47 -3.14
N SER A 397 -10.22 -11.34 -3.97
CA SER A 397 -9.30 -10.95 -5.03
C SER A 397 -10.00 -10.05 -6.05
N CYS A 398 -9.45 -8.85 -6.29
CA CYS A 398 -9.96 -7.95 -7.33
C CYS A 398 -9.79 -8.55 -8.74
N GLN A 399 -8.78 -9.40 -8.98
CA GLN A 399 -8.61 -10.13 -10.23
C GLN A 399 -9.70 -11.18 -10.44
N ASP A 400 -10.08 -11.93 -9.40
CA ASP A 400 -11.18 -12.89 -9.48
C ASP A 400 -12.53 -12.20 -9.67
N ALA A 401 -12.71 -11.02 -9.07
CA ALA A 401 -13.88 -10.18 -9.28
C ALA A 401 -13.97 -9.70 -10.74
N LEU A 402 -12.84 -9.29 -11.34
CA LEU A 402 -12.81 -8.90 -12.76
C LEU A 402 -13.16 -10.07 -13.69
N ASP A 403 -12.66 -11.28 -13.39
CA ASP A 403 -13.04 -12.49 -14.11
C ASP A 403 -14.52 -12.82 -14.03
N ALA A 404 -15.08 -12.69 -12.84
CA ALA A 404 -16.51 -12.94 -12.62
C ALA A 404 -17.36 -11.88 -13.35
N ALA A 405 -16.96 -10.60 -13.29
CA ALA A 405 -17.61 -9.51 -14.02
C ALA A 405 -17.61 -9.78 -15.53
N ALA A 406 -16.47 -10.16 -16.12
CA ALA A 406 -16.35 -10.49 -17.55
C ALA A 406 -17.23 -11.67 -17.99
N LYS A 407 -17.55 -12.59 -17.08
CA LYS A 407 -18.44 -13.73 -17.29
C LYS A 407 -19.93 -13.40 -17.07
N GLY A 408 -20.28 -12.12 -16.91
CA GLY A 408 -21.65 -11.62 -16.77
C GLY A 408 -22.17 -11.58 -15.34
N ALA A 409 -21.31 -11.70 -14.33
CA ALA A 409 -21.69 -11.44 -12.94
C ALA A 409 -21.88 -9.94 -12.66
N ALA A 410 -21.27 -9.06 -13.47
CA ALA A 410 -21.56 -7.64 -13.50
C ALA A 410 -21.88 -7.17 -14.94
N ASP A 411 -22.88 -6.29 -15.07
CA ASP A 411 -23.25 -5.67 -16.34
C ASP A 411 -22.58 -4.29 -16.49
N VAL A 412 -22.23 -3.65 -15.35
CA VAL A 412 -21.55 -2.36 -15.27
C VAL A 412 -20.30 -2.49 -14.38
N ALA A 413 -19.18 -1.95 -14.83
CA ALA A 413 -17.97 -1.81 -14.02
C ALA A 413 -17.51 -0.35 -13.93
N LEU A 414 -17.20 0.10 -12.72
CA LEU A 414 -16.59 1.40 -12.42
C LEU A 414 -15.12 1.14 -12.02
N PHE A 415 -14.19 1.84 -12.65
CA PHE A 415 -12.77 1.83 -12.31
C PHE A 415 -12.38 3.22 -11.81
N VAL A 416 -11.91 3.31 -10.58
CA VAL A 416 -11.69 4.58 -9.88
C VAL A 416 -10.23 4.70 -9.49
N GLU A 417 -9.49 5.54 -10.21
CA GLU A 417 -8.04 5.72 -10.04
C GLU A 417 -7.29 4.36 -10.07
N CYS A 418 -7.83 3.40 -10.82
CA CYS A 418 -7.37 2.02 -10.89
C CYS A 418 -7.20 1.62 -12.36
N ASP A 419 -6.01 1.11 -12.71
CA ASP A 419 -5.66 0.75 -14.09
C ASP A 419 -5.30 -0.74 -14.23
N PRO A 420 -6.30 -1.65 -14.19
CA PRO A 420 -6.07 -3.08 -14.33
C PRO A 420 -5.27 -3.47 -15.57
N ALA A 421 -5.49 -2.78 -16.69
CA ALA A 421 -4.83 -3.10 -17.96
C ALA A 421 -3.30 -2.91 -17.92
N ALA A 422 -2.83 -1.95 -17.13
CA ALA A 422 -1.40 -1.65 -17.00
C ALA A 422 -0.75 -2.24 -15.75
N ASP A 423 -1.54 -2.52 -14.68
CA ASP A 423 -0.98 -2.79 -13.34
C ASP A 423 -1.28 -4.21 -12.80
N TRP A 424 -2.08 -5.05 -13.51
CA TRP A 424 -2.45 -6.37 -13.02
C TRP A 424 -1.82 -7.49 -13.84
N ALA A 425 -1.55 -8.61 -13.17
CA ALA A 425 -0.92 -9.80 -13.77
C ALA A 425 -1.73 -10.40 -14.92
N ASP A 426 -1.04 -10.92 -15.94
CA ASP A 426 -1.61 -11.49 -17.17
C ASP A 426 -2.43 -10.44 -17.94
N SER A 427 -1.73 -9.40 -18.44
CA SER A 427 -2.35 -8.27 -19.15
C SER A 427 -3.24 -8.70 -20.31
N ALA A 428 -2.88 -9.77 -21.03
CA ALA A 428 -3.72 -10.33 -22.09
C ALA A 428 -5.07 -10.84 -21.55
N LYS A 429 -5.07 -11.50 -20.38
CA LYS A 429 -6.30 -11.97 -19.73
C LYS A 429 -7.12 -10.81 -19.16
N VAL A 430 -6.46 -9.80 -18.60
CA VAL A 430 -7.12 -8.57 -18.16
C VAL A 430 -7.81 -7.87 -19.31
N GLU A 431 -7.16 -7.78 -20.47
CA GLU A 431 -7.74 -7.19 -21.69
C GLU A 431 -8.95 -7.96 -22.19
N GLU A 432 -8.87 -9.30 -22.22
CA GLU A 432 -10.01 -10.17 -22.54
C GLU A 432 -11.18 -9.90 -21.59
N ASN A 433 -10.89 -9.81 -20.27
CA ASN A 433 -11.91 -9.57 -19.25
C ASN A 433 -12.57 -8.20 -19.40
N LEU A 434 -11.78 -7.13 -19.59
CA LEU A 434 -12.31 -5.80 -19.84
C LEU A 434 -13.21 -5.75 -21.07
N SER A 435 -12.86 -6.50 -22.12
CA SER A 435 -13.67 -6.64 -23.33
C SER A 435 -14.97 -7.39 -23.10
N GLY A 436 -15.02 -8.29 -22.12
CA GLY A 436 -16.21 -9.07 -21.72
C GLY A 436 -17.25 -8.28 -20.92
N ILE A 437 -16.89 -7.13 -20.36
CA ILE A 437 -17.80 -6.29 -19.56
C ILE A 437 -18.62 -5.37 -20.48
N GLY A 438 -19.93 -5.38 -20.30
CA GLY A 438 -20.87 -4.68 -21.19
C GLY A 438 -20.79 -3.15 -21.15
N PHE A 439 -20.59 -2.56 -19.98
CA PHE A 439 -20.50 -1.12 -19.81
C PHE A 439 -19.45 -0.74 -18.77
N LYS A 440 -18.51 0.13 -19.14
CA LYS A 440 -17.35 0.52 -18.34
C LYS A 440 -17.24 2.02 -18.17
N VAL A 441 -17.07 2.46 -16.95
CA VAL A 441 -16.80 3.87 -16.61
C VAL A 441 -15.46 3.94 -15.88
N VAL A 442 -14.56 4.79 -16.35
CA VAL A 442 -13.32 5.11 -15.67
C VAL A 442 -13.39 6.50 -15.07
N ILE A 443 -13.00 6.64 -13.83
CA ILE A 443 -12.87 7.91 -13.10
C ILE A 443 -11.39 8.10 -12.83
N ASP A 444 -10.72 8.94 -13.61
CA ASP A 444 -9.27 9.12 -13.51
C ASP A 444 -8.84 10.51 -13.98
N SER A 445 -7.62 10.88 -13.65
CA SER A 445 -7.02 12.17 -14.04
C SER A 445 -6.34 12.16 -15.40
N VAL A 446 -6.02 10.99 -15.95
CA VAL A 446 -5.38 10.78 -17.26
C VAL A 446 -6.06 9.64 -18.03
N LEU A 447 -5.82 9.57 -19.35
CA LEU A 447 -6.33 8.48 -20.20
C LEU A 447 -5.43 7.25 -20.09
N THR A 448 -5.61 6.48 -19.01
CA THR A 448 -4.92 5.23 -18.73
C THR A 448 -5.26 4.14 -19.76
N GLU A 449 -4.58 2.98 -19.71
CA GLU A 449 -4.88 1.86 -20.60
C GLU A 449 -6.28 1.30 -20.38
N THR A 450 -6.73 1.23 -19.15
CA THR A 450 -8.11 0.85 -18.83
C THR A 450 -9.09 1.92 -19.32
N ALA A 451 -8.74 3.20 -19.21
CA ALA A 451 -9.57 4.30 -19.70
C ALA A 451 -9.76 4.25 -21.22
N GLN A 452 -8.75 3.82 -21.99
CA GLN A 452 -8.87 3.65 -23.45
C GLN A 452 -9.95 2.60 -23.85
N LYS A 453 -10.35 1.74 -22.92
CA LYS A 453 -11.33 0.66 -23.12
C LYS A 453 -12.71 1.00 -22.52
N ALA A 454 -12.85 2.17 -21.95
CA ALA A 454 -14.08 2.62 -21.26
C ALA A 454 -15.13 3.16 -22.23
N ASP A 455 -16.40 3.09 -21.86
CA ASP A 455 -17.50 3.76 -22.52
C ASP A 455 -17.57 5.24 -22.13
N TYR A 456 -17.19 5.54 -20.86
CA TYR A 456 -17.07 6.89 -20.33
C TYR A 456 -15.79 7.06 -19.53
N VAL A 457 -15.16 8.24 -19.65
CA VAL A 457 -14.08 8.69 -18.78
C VAL A 457 -14.52 9.98 -18.09
N LEU A 458 -14.57 9.96 -16.76
CA LEU A 458 -14.92 11.10 -15.93
C LEU A 458 -13.66 11.71 -15.32
N PRO A 459 -13.43 13.03 -15.47
CA PRO A 459 -12.20 13.68 -15.02
C PRO A 459 -12.13 13.77 -13.50
N ALA A 460 -11.19 13.02 -12.89
CA ALA A 460 -10.84 13.13 -11.49
C ALA A 460 -9.86 14.29 -11.25
N ALA A 461 -10.10 15.05 -10.21
CA ALA A 461 -9.18 16.08 -9.75
C ALA A 461 -8.02 15.44 -9.00
N THR A 462 -6.79 15.96 -9.17
CA THR A 462 -5.59 15.43 -8.53
C THR A 462 -5.50 15.80 -7.05
N TYR A 463 -4.57 15.17 -6.35
CA TYR A 463 -4.42 15.27 -4.89
C TYR A 463 -4.23 16.69 -4.33
N LEU A 464 -3.68 17.64 -5.10
CA LEU A 464 -3.56 19.05 -4.68
C LEU A 464 -4.83 19.85 -4.91
N GLU A 465 -5.76 19.32 -5.70
CA GLU A 465 -7.00 19.95 -6.14
C GLU A 465 -8.22 19.53 -5.30
N VAL A 466 -8.03 18.64 -4.32
CA VAL A 466 -9.14 18.06 -3.54
C VAL A 466 -8.89 18.08 -2.04
N GLU A 467 -9.97 18.10 -1.29
CA GLU A 467 -10.01 17.67 0.10
C GLU A 467 -10.35 16.19 0.19
N SER A 468 -9.86 15.51 1.24
CA SER A 468 -10.16 14.10 1.47
C SER A 468 -11.06 13.86 2.68
N VAL A 469 -11.57 12.65 2.79
CA VAL A 469 -12.13 12.12 4.03
C VAL A 469 -11.01 12.00 5.06
N VAL A 470 -11.33 12.26 6.33
CA VAL A 470 -10.43 12.06 7.47
C VAL A 470 -10.14 10.56 7.62
N ALA A 471 -8.89 10.19 7.73
CA ALA A 471 -8.46 8.82 7.93
C ALA A 471 -7.52 8.70 9.13
N PRO A 472 -7.64 7.64 9.95
CA PRO A 472 -6.67 7.35 11.00
C PRO A 472 -5.43 6.71 10.38
N VAL A 473 -4.28 6.99 10.96
CA VAL A 473 -3.02 6.33 10.62
C VAL A 473 -2.42 5.75 11.88
N ALA A 474 -2.15 4.45 11.85
CA ALA A 474 -1.48 3.76 12.94
C ALA A 474 -0.03 4.22 13.02
N ALA A 475 0.38 4.66 14.20
CA ALA A 475 1.73 5.06 14.54
C ALA A 475 1.95 4.77 16.03
N GLU A 476 3.17 4.91 16.53
CA GLU A 476 3.46 4.89 17.96
C GLU A 476 2.49 5.83 18.75
N TRP A 477 2.07 6.90 18.11
CA TRP A 477 0.98 7.78 18.46
C TRP A 477 0.03 7.87 17.26
N SER A 478 -1.10 7.22 17.33
CA SER A 478 -2.07 7.25 16.25
C SER A 478 -2.52 8.68 15.97
N VAL A 479 -2.57 9.02 14.69
CA VAL A 479 -2.99 10.32 14.21
C VAL A 479 -4.16 10.19 13.25
N ALA A 480 -4.94 11.24 13.13
CA ALA A 480 -5.88 11.43 12.05
C ALA A 480 -5.27 12.38 11.02
N GLU A 481 -5.41 12.05 9.78
CA GLU A 481 -4.90 12.81 8.65
C GLU A 481 -6.02 13.21 7.70
N LYS A 482 -5.86 14.37 7.06
CA LYS A 482 -6.77 14.88 6.03
C LYS A 482 -5.96 15.60 4.96
N ARG A 483 -6.24 15.29 3.70
CA ARG A 483 -5.73 16.10 2.60
C ARG A 483 -6.54 17.39 2.51
N ASN A 484 -5.85 18.53 2.41
CA ASN A 484 -6.46 19.83 2.22
C ASN A 484 -6.22 20.32 0.79
N GLN A 485 -7.24 20.83 0.15
CA GLN A 485 -7.15 21.40 -1.17
C GLN A 485 -6.21 22.61 -1.21
N ALA A 486 -5.21 22.59 -2.09
CA ALA A 486 -4.25 23.66 -2.24
C ALA A 486 -4.52 24.54 -3.49
N VAL A 487 -4.96 23.95 -4.58
CA VAL A 487 -5.27 24.66 -5.84
C VAL A 487 -6.65 24.26 -6.39
N ALA A 488 -7.21 25.06 -7.26
CA ALA A 488 -8.48 24.74 -7.91
C ALA A 488 -8.32 23.57 -8.90
N PRO A 489 -9.34 22.73 -9.09
CA PRO A 489 -9.34 21.68 -10.10
C PRO A 489 -9.14 22.22 -11.51
N ALA A 490 -8.45 21.45 -12.34
CA ALA A 490 -8.25 21.79 -13.75
C ALA A 490 -9.53 21.54 -14.55
N GLY A 491 -9.93 22.53 -15.36
CA GLY A 491 -11.11 22.42 -16.22
C GLY A 491 -12.38 22.11 -15.44
N GLU A 492 -13.06 21.03 -15.81
CA GLU A 492 -14.29 20.55 -15.18
C GLU A 492 -14.03 19.32 -14.26
N ALA A 493 -12.76 19.02 -13.94
CA ALA A 493 -12.43 17.89 -13.06
C ALA A 493 -13.08 18.05 -11.68
N ARG A 494 -13.53 16.94 -11.10
CA ARG A 494 -14.21 16.91 -9.79
C ARG A 494 -13.49 15.95 -8.84
N ALA A 495 -13.59 16.22 -7.55
CA ALA A 495 -13.20 15.25 -6.55
C ALA A 495 -14.03 13.97 -6.68
N VAL A 496 -13.42 12.82 -6.47
CA VAL A 496 -14.09 11.51 -6.63
C VAL A 496 -15.33 11.41 -5.73
N TYR A 497 -15.28 11.93 -4.50
CA TYR A 497 -16.44 11.97 -3.61
C TYR A 497 -17.61 12.80 -4.17
N GLN A 498 -17.33 13.88 -4.90
CA GLN A 498 -18.34 14.70 -5.59
C GLN A 498 -18.96 13.93 -6.76
N ILE A 499 -18.13 13.21 -7.53
CA ILE A 499 -18.60 12.37 -8.64
C ILE A 499 -19.57 11.31 -8.12
N PHE A 500 -19.26 10.62 -7.01
CA PHE A 500 -20.17 9.66 -6.39
C PHE A 500 -21.45 10.30 -5.88
N THR A 501 -21.36 11.49 -5.28
CA THR A 501 -22.53 12.23 -4.82
C THR A 501 -23.45 12.59 -5.99
N ASP A 502 -22.89 13.04 -7.11
CA ASP A 502 -23.65 13.42 -8.30
C ASP A 502 -24.23 12.19 -9.03
N LEU A 503 -23.48 11.09 -9.13
CA LEU A 503 -23.99 9.80 -9.63
C LEU A 503 -25.14 9.27 -8.76
N ALA A 504 -25.02 9.35 -7.43
CA ALA A 504 -26.08 8.93 -6.54
C ALA A 504 -27.37 9.74 -6.77
N LYS A 505 -27.28 11.06 -6.92
CA LYS A 505 -28.40 11.92 -7.28
C LYS A 505 -29.01 11.52 -8.62
N ALA A 506 -28.18 11.28 -9.63
CA ALA A 506 -28.66 10.86 -10.96
C ALA A 506 -29.33 9.48 -10.93
N CYS A 507 -28.88 8.56 -10.05
CA CYS A 507 -29.51 7.26 -9.80
C CYS A 507 -30.77 7.35 -8.93
N GLY A 508 -31.24 8.54 -8.54
CA GLY A 508 -32.40 8.71 -7.66
C GLY A 508 -32.11 8.36 -6.19
N LYS A 509 -30.85 8.37 -5.78
CA LYS A 509 -30.35 8.08 -4.43
C LYS A 509 -29.83 9.33 -3.71
N GLY A 510 -30.27 10.51 -4.12
CA GLY A 510 -29.81 11.78 -3.56
C GLY A 510 -30.04 11.92 -2.05
N ASP A 511 -31.08 11.32 -1.50
CA ASP A 511 -31.38 11.34 -0.07
C ASP A 511 -30.31 10.60 0.75
N ASP A 512 -29.66 9.57 0.17
CA ASP A 512 -28.55 8.84 0.79
C ASP A 512 -27.25 9.66 0.85
N PHE A 513 -27.20 10.78 0.13
CA PHE A 513 -26.05 11.71 0.02
C PHE A 513 -26.44 13.16 0.33
N ALA A 514 -27.46 13.38 1.17
CA ALA A 514 -27.94 14.71 1.57
C ALA A 514 -27.03 15.37 2.64
N PHE A 515 -25.72 15.27 2.47
CA PHE A 515 -24.68 15.81 3.36
C PHE A 515 -23.47 16.28 2.55
N GLY A 516 -22.64 17.12 3.15
CA GLY A 516 -21.35 17.54 2.60
C GLY A 516 -20.16 16.75 3.12
N LEU A 517 -18.97 16.98 2.54
CA LEU A 517 -17.72 16.38 3.02
C LEU A 517 -17.41 16.78 4.47
N ASP A 518 -17.70 18.04 4.85
CA ASP A 518 -17.47 18.53 6.21
C ASP A 518 -18.34 17.79 7.24
N ASP A 519 -19.56 17.40 6.87
CA ASP A 519 -20.42 16.60 7.75
C ASP A 519 -19.78 15.23 8.06
N VAL A 520 -19.25 14.57 7.01
CA VAL A 520 -18.52 13.29 7.13
C VAL A 520 -17.27 13.48 7.96
N ASN A 521 -16.46 14.48 7.63
CA ASN A 521 -15.21 14.78 8.33
C ASN A 521 -15.43 15.15 9.80
N ASN A 522 -16.48 15.91 10.11
CA ASN A 522 -16.87 16.22 11.49
C ASN A 522 -17.33 14.97 12.26
N ALA A 523 -18.01 14.02 11.60
CA ALA A 523 -18.38 12.76 12.23
C ALA A 523 -17.15 11.92 12.60
N PHE A 524 -16.18 11.79 11.68
CA PHE A 524 -14.90 11.14 11.98
C PHE A 524 -14.11 11.87 13.09
N CYS A 525 -13.98 13.20 12.99
CA CYS A 525 -13.31 14.01 14.00
C CYS A 525 -13.91 13.81 15.39
N LYS A 526 -15.25 13.80 15.48
CA LYS A 526 -15.96 13.54 16.72
C LYS A 526 -15.65 12.14 17.29
N ALA A 527 -15.62 11.12 16.44
CA ALA A 527 -15.26 9.76 16.86
C ALA A 527 -13.82 9.68 17.38
N TYR A 528 -12.90 10.44 16.80
CA TYR A 528 -11.50 10.50 17.22
C TYR A 528 -11.22 11.51 18.36
N GLY A 529 -12.22 12.28 18.79
CA GLY A 529 -12.03 13.30 19.84
C GLY A 529 -11.14 14.48 19.41
N ILE A 530 -11.15 14.81 18.12
CA ILE A 530 -10.39 15.93 17.52
C ILE A 530 -11.34 16.92 16.84
N THR A 531 -10.81 18.00 16.28
CA THR A 531 -11.60 19.01 15.53
C THR A 531 -11.16 19.07 14.07
N LEU A 532 -12.11 19.38 13.19
CA LEU A 532 -11.83 19.55 11.77
C LEU A 532 -10.94 20.78 11.52
N ASP A 533 -11.10 21.85 12.29
CA ASP A 533 -10.26 23.05 12.17
C ASP A 533 -8.78 22.75 12.39
N GLY A 534 -8.44 21.89 13.37
CA GLY A 534 -7.07 21.44 13.58
C GLY A 534 -6.48 20.72 12.35
N LEU A 535 -7.27 19.87 11.69
CA LEU A 535 -6.86 19.18 10.46
C LEU A 535 -6.77 20.14 9.26
N ASN A 536 -7.63 21.13 9.18
CA ASN A 536 -7.57 22.15 8.12
C ASN A 536 -6.28 22.96 8.19
N ASP A 537 -5.77 23.20 9.39
CA ASP A 537 -4.54 23.97 9.60
C ASP A 537 -3.27 23.14 9.39
N THR A 538 -3.27 21.88 9.82
CA THR A 538 -2.03 21.08 9.92
C THR A 538 -2.02 19.83 9.05
N ALA A 539 -3.17 19.46 8.46
CA ALA A 539 -3.40 18.17 7.73
C ALA A 539 -3.24 16.92 8.60
N CYS A 540 -2.87 17.05 9.86
CA CYS A 540 -2.62 15.93 10.78
C CYS A 540 -2.85 16.34 12.23
N CYS A 541 -3.58 15.53 12.99
CA CYS A 541 -3.80 15.72 14.43
C CYS A 541 -3.60 14.43 15.21
N ALA A 542 -2.97 14.52 16.39
CA ALA A 542 -2.88 13.39 17.30
C ALA A 542 -4.27 12.97 17.80
N ILE A 543 -4.54 11.68 17.84
CA ILE A 543 -5.79 11.13 18.40
C ILE A 543 -5.60 10.96 19.91
N PRO A 544 -6.38 11.65 20.76
CA PRO A 544 -6.23 11.58 22.21
C PRO A 544 -6.41 10.14 22.73
N GLY A 545 -5.48 9.71 23.59
CA GLY A 545 -5.55 8.36 24.21
C GLY A 545 -5.21 7.19 23.29
N ALA A 546 -4.80 7.45 22.06
CA ALA A 546 -4.41 6.40 21.09
C ALA A 546 -2.89 6.10 21.12
N SER A 547 -2.11 6.80 21.93
CA SER A 547 -0.69 6.53 22.11
C SER A 547 -0.47 5.23 22.88
N VAL A 548 0.53 4.45 22.46
CA VAL A 548 1.04 3.27 23.18
C VAL A 548 2.44 3.60 23.67
N LEU A 549 2.71 3.34 24.94
CA LEU A 549 4.02 3.58 25.54
C LEU A 549 4.76 2.25 25.72
N ALA A 550 6.09 2.31 25.70
CA ALA A 550 6.91 1.17 26.01
C ALA A 550 6.61 0.67 27.44
N GLY A 551 6.41 -0.65 27.58
CA GLY A 551 6.01 -1.30 28.82
C GLY A 551 4.48 -1.34 29.05
N ASP A 552 3.68 -0.72 28.21
CA ASP A 552 2.22 -0.89 28.27
C ASP A 552 1.84 -2.35 27.95
N ALA A 553 0.83 -2.86 28.66
CA ALA A 553 0.25 -4.16 28.32
C ALA A 553 -0.26 -4.16 26.87
N PRO A 554 0.14 -5.13 26.03
CA PRO A 554 -0.27 -5.17 24.64
C PRO A 554 -1.79 -5.36 24.53
N ALA A 555 -2.44 -4.50 23.73
CA ALA A 555 -3.86 -4.61 23.41
C ALA A 555 -4.02 -5.54 22.20
N ILE A 556 -3.97 -6.85 22.45
CA ILE A 556 -4.10 -7.87 21.41
C ILE A 556 -5.58 -7.98 21.04
N GLY A 557 -5.90 -7.73 19.76
CA GLY A 557 -7.29 -7.67 19.26
C GLY A 557 -7.83 -9.01 18.75
N THR A 558 -7.26 -10.15 19.18
CA THR A 558 -7.80 -11.48 18.91
C THR A 558 -8.95 -11.82 19.85
N ASP A 559 -9.77 -12.80 19.53
CA ASP A 559 -10.92 -13.22 20.36
C ASP A 559 -10.51 -13.65 21.78
N SER A 560 -9.34 -14.26 21.93
CA SER A 560 -8.79 -14.68 23.24
C SER A 560 -8.04 -13.56 23.97
N GLY A 561 -7.76 -12.43 23.30
CA GLY A 561 -6.86 -11.39 23.80
C GLY A 561 -5.39 -11.85 23.93
N LYS A 562 -5.01 -12.93 23.25
CA LYS A 562 -3.66 -13.51 23.23
C LYS A 562 -3.15 -13.68 21.81
N ILE A 563 -1.83 -13.78 21.66
CA ILE A 563 -1.18 -14.08 20.38
C ILE A 563 -1.23 -15.60 20.14
N PRO A 564 -1.91 -16.08 19.09
CA PRO A 564 -2.06 -17.52 18.85
C PRO A 564 -0.81 -18.10 18.16
N PHE A 565 0.08 -18.75 18.91
CA PHE A 565 1.21 -19.52 18.40
C PHE A 565 0.73 -20.78 17.65
N ALA A 566 -0.39 -21.36 18.07
CA ALA A 566 -1.18 -22.33 17.31
C ALA A 566 -2.55 -21.70 17.03
N SER A 567 -2.88 -21.47 15.75
CA SER A 567 -4.03 -20.64 15.36
C SER A 567 -5.13 -21.44 14.68
N ASP A 568 -6.33 -21.40 15.25
CA ASP A 568 -7.54 -21.98 14.64
C ASP A 568 -7.97 -21.21 13.40
N ALA A 569 -7.66 -19.92 13.29
CA ALA A 569 -7.97 -19.12 12.12
C ALA A 569 -7.19 -19.60 10.88
N PHE A 570 -5.91 -19.93 11.06
CA PHE A 570 -5.10 -20.51 9.99
C PHE A 570 -5.58 -21.92 9.62
N GLU A 571 -6.00 -22.73 10.60
CA GLU A 571 -6.56 -24.08 10.33
C GLU A 571 -7.85 -23.97 9.50
N LYS A 572 -8.76 -23.06 9.82
CA LYS A 572 -9.97 -22.80 9.04
C LYS A 572 -9.67 -22.34 7.61
N ALA A 573 -8.56 -21.63 7.42
CA ALA A 573 -8.08 -21.23 6.10
C ALA A 573 -7.35 -22.36 5.33
N GLY A 574 -7.33 -23.57 5.87
CA GLY A 574 -6.71 -24.74 5.22
C GLY A 574 -5.19 -24.85 5.42
N LEU A 575 -4.63 -24.06 6.34
CA LEU A 575 -3.22 -24.08 6.72
C LEU A 575 -3.03 -24.87 8.03
N ALA A 576 -1.78 -25.13 8.41
CA ALA A 576 -1.50 -25.75 9.70
C ALA A 576 -1.73 -24.78 10.86
N ARG A 577 -2.12 -25.29 12.03
CA ARG A 577 -2.27 -24.50 13.26
C ARG A 577 -0.98 -23.82 13.68
N THR A 578 0.14 -24.45 13.47
CA THR A 578 1.49 -23.93 13.72
C THR A 578 2.21 -23.65 12.40
N PRO A 579 3.17 -22.71 12.33
CA PRO A 579 3.93 -22.47 11.12
C PRO A 579 4.60 -23.73 10.59
N GLN A 580 4.49 -23.96 9.29
CA GLN A 580 5.12 -25.07 8.61
C GLN A 580 5.84 -24.61 7.35
N TYR A 581 6.99 -25.21 7.10
CA TYR A 581 7.71 -25.00 5.87
C TYR A 581 7.00 -25.67 4.69
N ALA A 582 6.90 -24.95 3.61
CA ALA A 582 6.57 -25.48 2.29
C ALA A 582 7.66 -25.03 1.31
N ASP A 583 8.07 -25.94 0.43
CA ASP A 583 8.95 -25.53 -0.68
C ASP A 583 8.20 -24.59 -1.62
N PRO A 584 8.88 -23.59 -2.22
CA PRO A 584 8.28 -22.78 -3.27
C PRO A 584 7.74 -23.64 -4.42
N THR A 585 6.71 -23.16 -5.10
CA THR A 585 6.05 -23.87 -6.21
C THR A 585 7.05 -24.24 -7.32
N VAL A 586 8.04 -23.38 -7.54
CA VAL A 586 9.14 -23.60 -8.48
C VAL A 586 10.46 -23.28 -7.78
N ALA A 587 11.37 -24.25 -7.71
CA ALA A 587 12.70 -24.03 -7.20
C ALA A 587 13.53 -23.19 -8.20
N PRO A 588 13.99 -22.00 -7.81
CA PRO A 588 14.82 -21.16 -8.67
C PRO A 588 16.24 -21.74 -8.83
N ASN A 589 16.89 -21.41 -9.94
CA ASN A 589 18.30 -21.64 -10.16
C ASN A 589 18.87 -20.60 -11.15
N ASP A 590 20.17 -20.51 -11.32
CA ASP A 590 20.83 -19.49 -12.14
C ASP A 590 20.70 -19.71 -13.65
N HIS A 591 20.10 -20.83 -14.09
CA HIS A 591 19.72 -21.10 -15.48
C HIS A 591 18.23 -20.95 -15.75
N MET A 592 17.41 -20.90 -14.69
CA MET A 592 16.00 -20.58 -14.72
C MET A 592 15.66 -19.78 -13.45
N PRO A 593 16.07 -18.52 -13.42
CA PRO A 593 15.86 -17.69 -12.24
C PRO A 593 14.37 -17.40 -12.03
N ARG A 594 14.02 -17.08 -10.80
CA ARG A 594 12.67 -16.65 -10.44
C ARG A 594 12.52 -15.15 -10.73
N LEU A 595 11.37 -14.80 -11.29
CA LEU A 595 10.98 -13.39 -11.43
C LEU A 595 10.77 -12.76 -10.05
N ILE A 596 11.32 -11.59 -9.88
CA ILE A 596 10.99 -10.68 -8.80
C ILE A 596 10.45 -9.40 -9.44
N THR A 597 9.31 -8.94 -8.97
CA THR A 597 8.75 -7.65 -9.31
C THR A 597 8.09 -7.05 -8.08
N GLY A 598 7.86 -5.75 -8.07
CA GLY A 598 7.27 -5.04 -6.93
C GLY A 598 7.85 -3.65 -6.80
N ALA A 599 7.89 -3.14 -5.56
CA ALA A 599 8.29 -1.77 -5.26
C ALA A 599 9.58 -1.33 -5.95
N GLN A 600 9.58 -0.08 -6.43
CA GLN A 600 10.74 0.57 -7.03
C GLN A 600 10.78 2.07 -6.68
N SER A 601 11.96 2.69 -6.79
CA SER A 601 12.18 4.06 -6.29
C SER A 601 11.52 5.15 -7.11
N MET A 602 11.36 4.95 -8.43
CA MET A 602 10.97 6.04 -9.33
C MET A 602 9.47 6.16 -9.52
N GLN A 603 8.76 5.06 -9.58
CA GLN A 603 7.33 5.06 -9.88
C GLN A 603 6.52 4.25 -8.87
N THR A 604 5.28 4.64 -8.70
CA THR A 604 4.25 3.92 -7.96
C THR A 604 3.01 3.89 -8.82
N ARG A 605 2.79 2.81 -9.55
CA ARG A 605 1.68 2.58 -10.48
C ARG A 605 1.63 3.58 -11.64
N THR A 606 0.67 3.40 -12.51
CA THR A 606 0.36 4.24 -13.67
C THR A 606 0.21 5.71 -13.29
N TYR A 607 -0.36 6.00 -12.13
CA TYR A 607 -0.57 7.36 -11.62
C TYR A 607 0.69 8.24 -11.59
N THR A 608 1.86 7.67 -11.24
CA THR A 608 3.11 8.44 -11.21
C THR A 608 3.88 8.36 -12.51
N ALA A 609 3.56 7.43 -13.39
CA ALA A 609 4.31 7.16 -14.62
C ALA A 609 4.29 8.34 -15.59
N ASP A 610 3.17 9.07 -15.65
CA ASP A 610 2.98 10.21 -16.55
C ASP A 610 3.33 11.57 -15.92
N ALA A 611 3.84 11.60 -14.68
CA ALA A 611 4.38 12.81 -14.10
C ALA A 611 5.73 13.15 -14.74
N ASP A 612 5.81 14.22 -15.54
CA ASP A 612 6.94 14.55 -16.40
C ASP A 612 8.31 14.54 -15.68
N LYS A 613 8.38 15.07 -14.46
CA LYS A 613 9.61 15.07 -13.66
C LYS A 613 10.02 13.67 -13.20
N ILE A 614 9.04 12.83 -12.86
CA ILE A 614 9.31 11.44 -12.45
C ILE A 614 9.73 10.63 -13.69
N ALA A 615 9.00 10.78 -14.80
CA ALA A 615 9.30 10.13 -16.05
C ALA A 615 10.70 10.50 -16.58
N ALA A 616 11.07 11.79 -16.51
CA ALA A 616 12.41 12.25 -16.89
C ALA A 616 13.50 11.61 -16.01
N LEU A 617 13.31 11.60 -14.69
CA LEU A 617 14.28 11.00 -13.77
C LEU A 617 14.41 9.49 -13.99
N ALA A 618 13.30 8.78 -14.24
CA ALA A 618 13.29 7.36 -14.55
C ALA A 618 14.10 7.06 -15.84
N LYS A 619 13.88 7.87 -16.88
CA LYS A 619 14.61 7.75 -18.15
C LYS A 619 16.12 8.02 -17.98
N ASP A 620 16.49 9.07 -17.26
CA ASP A 620 17.88 9.43 -16.99
C ASP A 620 18.63 8.37 -16.18
N SER A 621 17.96 7.72 -15.23
CA SER A 621 18.55 6.66 -14.40
C SER A 621 18.53 5.28 -15.05
N GLY A 622 17.77 5.08 -16.13
CA GLY A 622 17.53 3.77 -16.75
C GLY A 622 16.80 2.82 -15.79
N ALA A 623 15.79 3.35 -15.10
CA ALA A 623 15.05 2.62 -14.06
C ALA A 623 14.21 1.47 -14.62
N GLU A 624 13.94 1.46 -15.93
CA GLU A 624 13.17 0.42 -16.64
C GLU A 624 13.96 -0.89 -16.85
N ARG A 625 15.28 -0.88 -16.58
CA ARG A 625 16.14 -2.03 -16.90
C ARG A 625 15.88 -3.20 -15.95
N ALA A 626 15.78 -4.40 -16.51
CA ALA A 626 15.79 -5.63 -15.75
C ALA A 626 17.15 -5.89 -15.10
N TRP A 627 17.18 -6.40 -13.88
CA TRP A 627 18.44 -6.69 -13.18
C TRP A 627 18.79 -8.16 -13.29
N LEU A 628 20.05 -8.44 -13.65
CA LEU A 628 20.64 -9.77 -13.62
C LEU A 628 21.94 -9.77 -12.80
N ASN A 629 22.13 -10.81 -12.02
CA ASN A 629 23.41 -11.05 -11.36
C ASN A 629 24.51 -11.33 -12.42
N PRO A 630 25.77 -10.94 -12.21
CA PRO A 630 26.88 -11.22 -13.12
C PRO A 630 27.07 -12.69 -13.47
N GLN A 631 26.80 -13.61 -12.53
CA GLN A 631 26.85 -15.05 -12.77
C GLN A 631 25.76 -15.47 -13.76
N THR A 632 24.52 -15.07 -13.51
CA THR A 632 23.34 -15.34 -14.36
C THR A 632 23.54 -14.72 -15.74
N ALA A 633 23.97 -13.46 -15.83
CA ALA A 633 24.25 -12.78 -17.07
C ALA A 633 25.32 -13.52 -17.92
N THR A 634 26.34 -14.08 -17.27
CA THR A 634 27.38 -14.90 -17.91
C THR A 634 26.80 -16.19 -18.49
N ASN A 635 25.92 -16.87 -17.76
CA ASN A 635 25.29 -18.11 -18.21
C ASN A 635 24.47 -17.92 -19.51
N PHE A 636 23.91 -16.72 -19.72
CA PHE A 636 23.15 -16.36 -20.92
C PHE A 636 23.93 -15.54 -21.96
N GLY A 637 25.21 -15.26 -21.72
CA GLY A 637 26.06 -14.44 -22.61
C GLY A 637 25.60 -12.99 -22.75
N ILE A 638 25.00 -12.42 -21.69
CA ILE A 638 24.43 -11.07 -21.64
C ILE A 638 25.45 -10.13 -20.97
N ALA A 639 25.68 -8.98 -21.56
CA ALA A 639 26.46 -7.89 -21.00
C ALA A 639 25.54 -6.76 -20.48
N ASP A 640 26.07 -5.87 -19.63
CA ASP A 640 25.35 -4.69 -19.20
C ASP A 640 24.92 -3.82 -20.38
N GLY A 641 23.65 -3.43 -20.40
CA GLY A 641 23.04 -2.66 -21.49
C GLY A 641 22.54 -3.47 -22.69
N ASP A 642 22.81 -4.76 -22.75
CA ASP A 642 22.25 -5.65 -23.79
C ASP A 642 20.72 -5.74 -23.67
N GLU A 643 20.05 -6.11 -24.77
CA GLU A 643 18.65 -6.51 -24.76
C GLU A 643 18.51 -8.02 -24.52
N ALA A 644 17.58 -8.39 -23.67
CA ALA A 644 17.16 -9.76 -23.42
C ALA A 644 15.67 -9.95 -23.71
N GLU A 645 15.31 -11.12 -24.23
CA GLU A 645 13.93 -11.61 -24.24
C GLU A 645 13.73 -12.47 -22.98
N LEU A 646 12.77 -12.07 -22.15
CA LEU A 646 12.33 -12.80 -20.99
C LEU A 646 10.99 -13.46 -21.33
N SER A 647 10.85 -14.76 -21.07
CA SER A 647 9.63 -15.50 -21.38
C SER A 647 9.20 -16.42 -20.24
N THR A 648 7.89 -16.54 -20.08
CA THR A 648 7.22 -17.42 -19.12
C THR A 648 6.12 -18.21 -19.82
N SER A 649 5.33 -18.95 -19.06
CA SER A 649 4.13 -19.63 -19.61
C SER A 649 3.04 -18.65 -20.08
N THR A 650 3.06 -17.40 -19.60
CA THR A 650 2.04 -16.38 -19.91
C THR A 650 2.37 -15.58 -21.16
N GLY A 651 3.64 -15.20 -21.32
CA GLY A 651 4.03 -14.35 -22.44
C GLY A 651 5.52 -14.10 -22.50
N LYS A 652 5.90 -13.06 -23.25
CA LYS A 652 7.30 -12.65 -23.39
C LYS A 652 7.43 -11.16 -23.54
N ILE A 653 8.53 -10.62 -23.01
CA ILE A 653 8.89 -9.21 -23.11
C ILE A 653 10.33 -9.05 -23.57
N ARG A 654 10.67 -7.88 -24.10
CA ARG A 654 12.05 -7.47 -24.35
C ARG A 654 12.43 -6.34 -23.42
N VAL A 655 13.56 -6.52 -22.75
CA VAL A 655 14.04 -5.59 -21.73
C VAL A 655 15.51 -5.26 -21.97
N LYS A 656 15.93 -4.04 -21.63
CA LYS A 656 17.33 -3.73 -21.41
C LYS A 656 17.79 -4.29 -20.08
N VAL A 657 19.00 -4.82 -20.04
CA VAL A 657 19.54 -5.45 -18.83
C VAL A 657 20.51 -4.53 -18.12
N ARG A 658 20.41 -4.50 -16.79
CA ARG A 658 21.41 -4.01 -15.86
C ARG A 658 22.09 -5.21 -15.21
N VAL A 659 23.37 -5.40 -15.45
CA VAL A 659 24.17 -6.43 -14.77
C VAL A 659 24.69 -5.85 -13.45
N THR A 660 24.27 -6.45 -12.33
CA THR A 660 24.60 -5.96 -10.99
C THR A 660 24.70 -7.09 -9.97
N SER A 661 25.65 -6.98 -9.04
CA SER A 661 25.76 -7.91 -7.90
C SER A 661 24.72 -7.65 -6.79
N LEU A 662 23.85 -6.67 -6.96
CA LEU A 662 22.81 -6.30 -6.00
C LEU A 662 21.53 -7.16 -6.13
N ILE A 663 21.63 -8.34 -6.69
CA ILE A 663 20.54 -9.32 -6.82
C ILE A 663 21.11 -10.73 -6.69
N ASN A 664 20.33 -11.63 -6.10
CA ASN A 664 20.67 -13.05 -5.99
C ASN A 664 20.80 -13.68 -7.39
N PRO A 665 21.80 -14.58 -7.63
CA PRO A 665 21.96 -15.24 -8.93
C PRO A 665 20.74 -16.03 -9.43
N GLU A 666 19.88 -16.50 -8.52
CA GLU A 666 18.69 -17.26 -8.83
C GLU A 666 17.43 -16.37 -9.02
N ALA A 667 17.64 -15.05 -9.15
CA ALA A 667 16.59 -14.06 -9.37
C ALA A 667 16.81 -13.23 -10.63
N VAL A 668 15.72 -12.80 -11.24
CA VAL A 668 15.67 -11.71 -12.23
C VAL A 668 14.64 -10.67 -11.77
N TYR A 669 15.04 -9.43 -11.61
CA TYR A 669 14.13 -8.34 -11.26
C TYR A 669 13.69 -7.61 -12.51
N VAL A 670 12.39 -7.45 -12.68
CA VAL A 670 11.78 -6.60 -13.72
C VAL A 670 10.96 -5.53 -13.01
N PRO A 671 11.31 -4.25 -13.15
CA PRO A 671 10.59 -3.17 -12.50
C PRO A 671 9.18 -3.02 -13.06
N PRO A 672 8.15 -2.85 -12.21
CA PRO A 672 6.78 -2.66 -12.66
C PRO A 672 6.53 -1.22 -13.14
N HIS A 673 5.35 -0.97 -13.71
CA HIS A 673 4.83 0.34 -14.13
C HIS A 673 5.59 0.97 -15.31
N TYR A 674 6.20 0.14 -16.15
CA TYR A 674 6.78 0.49 -17.46
C TYR A 674 6.05 -0.25 -18.56
N GLY A 675 6.31 0.13 -19.82
CA GLY A 675 5.67 -0.49 -20.98
C GLY A 675 4.25 0.00 -21.23
N ILE A 676 3.90 1.19 -20.74
CA ILE A 676 2.60 1.81 -20.99
C ILE A 676 2.39 2.02 -22.49
N GLU A 677 1.25 1.57 -23.01
CA GLU A 677 0.89 1.66 -24.44
C GLU A 677 0.02 2.87 -24.76
N SER A 678 -0.72 3.41 -23.76
CA SER A 678 -1.57 4.58 -23.94
C SER A 678 -0.77 5.80 -24.41
N LYS A 679 -0.99 6.22 -25.64
CA LYS A 679 -0.31 7.37 -26.26
C LYS A 679 -0.71 8.71 -25.65
N GLU A 680 -1.86 8.73 -25.00
CA GLU A 680 -2.38 9.90 -24.29
C GLU A 680 -1.68 10.11 -22.94
N MET A 681 -0.85 9.15 -22.53
CA MET A 681 0.10 9.30 -21.42
C MET A 681 1.50 9.55 -22.02
N ALA A 682 1.69 10.76 -22.57
CA ALA A 682 2.83 11.07 -23.44
C ALA A 682 4.21 10.90 -22.76
N GLN A 683 4.27 11.07 -21.44
CA GLN A 683 5.51 10.94 -20.69
C GLN A 683 5.88 9.46 -20.42
N ALA A 684 4.89 8.58 -20.29
CA ALA A 684 5.07 7.16 -19.96
C ALA A 684 5.10 6.26 -21.21
N ALA A 685 4.39 6.64 -22.28
CA ALA A 685 4.15 5.80 -23.44
C ALA A 685 5.43 5.27 -24.09
N GLY A 686 5.46 3.95 -24.31
CA GLY A 686 6.53 3.25 -25.03
C GLY A 686 7.87 3.19 -24.32
N TYR A 687 7.95 3.50 -23.03
CA TYR A 687 9.18 3.43 -22.25
C TYR A 687 9.23 2.16 -21.39
N GLY A 688 10.23 1.31 -21.63
CA GLY A 688 10.41 0.02 -20.96
C GLY A 688 9.47 -1.07 -21.47
N ALA A 689 9.18 -2.07 -20.64
CA ALA A 689 8.29 -3.18 -20.94
C ALA A 689 7.40 -3.48 -19.72
N SER A 690 6.18 -3.94 -19.97
CA SER A 690 5.27 -4.35 -18.90
C SER A 690 5.66 -5.72 -18.35
N VAL A 691 6.00 -5.80 -17.08
CA VAL A 691 6.24 -7.07 -16.38
C VAL A 691 4.97 -7.92 -16.32
N TRP A 692 3.81 -7.29 -16.35
CA TRP A 692 2.52 -7.95 -16.24
C TRP A 692 2.16 -8.83 -17.44
N ASP A 693 2.83 -8.62 -18.59
CA ASP A 693 2.69 -9.48 -19.78
C ASP A 693 3.27 -10.88 -19.57
N ILE A 694 4.16 -11.04 -18.58
CA ILE A 694 4.84 -12.32 -18.29
C ILE A 694 4.52 -12.90 -16.91
N VAL A 695 3.81 -12.17 -16.06
CA VAL A 695 3.37 -12.64 -14.73
C VAL A 695 2.06 -13.39 -14.89
N PRO A 696 1.99 -14.71 -14.60
CA PRO A 696 0.73 -15.45 -14.63
C PRO A 696 -0.16 -15.01 -13.46
N ARG A 697 -1.46 -15.12 -13.65
CA ARG A 697 -2.41 -14.92 -12.57
C ARG A 697 -2.37 -16.10 -11.60
N ALA A 698 -2.07 -15.81 -10.37
CA ALA A 698 -2.15 -16.76 -9.27
C ALA A 698 -2.55 -15.98 -8.00
N SER A 699 -3.42 -16.58 -7.20
CA SER A 699 -3.89 -15.99 -5.93
C SER A 699 -3.73 -16.98 -4.79
N ASP A 700 -3.35 -16.47 -3.63
CA ASP A 700 -3.34 -17.25 -2.40
C ASP A 700 -4.78 -17.53 -1.96
N ALA A 701 -5.10 -18.80 -1.69
CA ALA A 701 -6.47 -19.22 -1.37
C ALA A 701 -6.96 -18.73 0.01
N ALA A 702 -6.05 -18.50 0.95
CA ALA A 702 -6.37 -18.06 2.30
C ALA A 702 -6.61 -16.54 2.36
N THR A 703 -5.87 -15.76 1.56
CA THR A 703 -5.84 -14.29 1.67
C THR A 703 -6.36 -13.56 0.45
N GLY A 704 -6.44 -14.21 -0.72
CA GLY A 704 -6.71 -13.56 -2.00
C GLY A 704 -5.53 -12.75 -2.56
N ALA A 705 -4.37 -12.79 -1.90
CA ALA A 705 -3.17 -12.10 -2.36
C ALA A 705 -2.71 -12.61 -3.73
N GLY A 706 -2.20 -11.74 -4.57
CA GLY A 706 -1.48 -12.15 -5.77
C GLY A 706 -0.18 -12.89 -5.39
N MET A 707 0.25 -13.87 -6.23
CA MET A 707 1.53 -14.56 -6.09
C MET A 707 2.42 -14.21 -7.30
N VAL A 708 2.85 -12.95 -7.38
CA VAL A 708 3.46 -12.37 -8.58
C VAL A 708 4.91 -12.82 -8.82
N CYS A 709 5.56 -13.44 -7.84
CA CYS A 709 6.95 -13.90 -7.93
C CYS A 709 7.12 -15.43 -7.95
N GLU A 710 6.02 -16.20 -8.08
CA GLU A 710 6.05 -17.66 -8.26
C GLU A 710 6.25 -18.05 -9.74
N VAL A 711 7.21 -17.43 -10.43
CA VAL A 711 7.35 -17.47 -11.88
C VAL A 711 8.79 -17.78 -12.28
N PRO A 712 9.08 -18.93 -12.89
CA PRO A 712 10.37 -19.19 -13.53
C PRO A 712 10.45 -18.43 -14.84
N VAL A 713 11.63 -17.90 -15.17
CA VAL A 713 11.87 -17.10 -16.37
C VAL A 713 12.92 -17.74 -17.25
N GLU A 714 12.58 -17.99 -18.51
CA GLU A 714 13.55 -18.27 -19.56
C GLU A 714 14.14 -16.97 -20.08
N ILE A 715 15.47 -16.92 -20.18
CA ILE A 715 16.21 -15.74 -20.61
C ILE A 715 16.94 -16.04 -21.93
N ARG A 716 16.83 -15.14 -22.90
CA ARG A 716 17.57 -15.24 -24.18
C ARG A 716 18.11 -13.87 -24.58
N LYS A 717 19.37 -13.81 -24.95
CA LYS A 717 19.96 -12.59 -25.54
C LYS A 717 19.30 -12.29 -26.89
N VAL A 718 18.91 -11.02 -27.12
CA VAL A 718 18.37 -10.58 -28.41
C VAL A 718 19.54 -10.34 -29.39
N GLY A 719 19.42 -10.87 -30.63
CA GLY A 719 20.45 -10.72 -31.66
C GLY A 719 21.65 -11.68 -31.55
N ALA A 720 21.53 -12.75 -30.75
CA ALA A 720 22.52 -13.82 -30.67
C ALA A 720 22.29 -14.88 -31.75
#